data_b56895c257d8c16d3852d24d44788308
#
_entry.id   b56895c257d8c16d3852d24d44788308
#
_cell.length_a   1.000
_cell.length_b   1.000
_cell.length_c   1.000
_cell.angle_alpha   90.00
_cell.angle_beta   90.00
_cell.angle_gamma   90.00
#
_symmetry.space_group_name_H-M   'P 1'
#
loop_
_entity.id
_entity.type
_entity.pdbx_description
1 polymer ?
#
loop_
_entity_poly.entity_id
_entity_poly.type
_entity_poly.pdbx_seq_one_letter_code
_entity_poly.pdbx_strand_id
1 'polypeptide(L)'
;MNVRLRGLVLGPALALGVTILINGCGSSVGGNSTQQQQPSVTVSGASQVRLGSTASFTATVSNLSNTAVNWQVNSIAGGNSTVGTITAAGVYTPPSTIPATNTVNVTAVSVASPSVSGSAPVSILNPIASIATAEASPVSGTSYTLEVDGSSFVNGAQIQTGGANVATTFVSATELEATVTIPSGTTALSVNVTNPSPGGAASNNVNAAIYLTAVPTASRLLDQATFGPSLATIRQVQSTGVDAWITQQFSTPDTPLANIPTPLPAVCLAANTPTNCEESEWWQTVLTGPDQLRQRVAFALSEIFVISSDTDNATTITYYHNTLAQDAFTNFYTIMHDVSASPGMGAYLNMLNSAKAPAGEIPNENYARELMQLFTLGLDLLNDDGTLQLDGSGNPIPTYTQNQVQEFAAAYTGWTYATASGGVPSKYPNGTANYLAPMVAVESEHDTTSKTLLNGTVLPGGQTAEEDLQGALTNIFDHPNVGPFVCKQLIQHLVTSTPSPAYVARISAVFANNGNGVRGDMQAVIRAILEDTEARAGDTDPTYEGGHLREPMLWMTNFLRGVGFTNTDANGSYFSLSNYSNNLNERPYRAGAVFNFFPPSYVIPGTTLNAPEFDLENTASAILRLSLADSLVNNKITSFTIDLSATSALGQLAAASPDQMVDMLGTIFMHGQMPTDMRTEILSAISGLGTAQQVRVATFLVITSSQYKVMH
;
A
#
# COMPACT_ATOMS: atom_id res chain seq x y z
N MET A 1 -18.93 -42.71 40.59
CA MET A 1 -20.13 -43.20 41.30
C MET A 1 -21.23 -43.32 40.28
N ASN A 2 -21.63 -44.57 40.06
CA ASN A 2 -22.69 -45.05 39.21
C ASN A 2 -24.00 -44.24 39.28
N VAL A 3 -24.78 -44.12 38.19
CA VAL A 3 -25.91 -45.01 37.89
C VAL A 3 -26.44 -44.74 36.47
N ARG A 4 -26.68 -45.87 35.77
CA ARG A 4 -27.42 -46.01 34.48
C ARG A 4 -28.94 -45.86 34.68
N LEU A 5 -29.64 -45.53 33.56
CA LEU A 5 -30.88 -46.23 33.07
C LEU A 5 -31.26 -45.59 31.70
N ARG A 6 -31.18 -46.30 30.59
CA ARG A 6 -32.18 -47.14 29.87
C ARG A 6 -33.55 -46.43 29.80
N GLY A 7 -34.05 -46.09 28.64
CA GLY A 7 -34.48 -46.78 27.46
C GLY A 7 -35.81 -46.20 27.02
N LEU A 8 -36.11 -46.06 25.80
CA LEU A 8 -37.14 -46.82 25.06
C LEU A 8 -37.29 -46.27 23.64
N VAL A 9 -37.17 -47.19 22.71
CA VAL A 9 -37.42 -47.02 21.28
C VAL A 9 -38.93 -47.13 21.05
N LEU A 10 -39.48 -46.22 20.21
CA LEU A 10 -40.76 -46.45 19.53
C LEU A 10 -40.70 -45.96 18.09
N GLY A 11 -40.66 -46.93 17.19
CA GLY A 11 -40.73 -46.68 15.75
C GLY A 11 -42.17 -46.45 15.27
N PRO A 12 -42.32 -45.84 14.10
CA PRO A 12 -43.65 -45.64 13.53
C PRO A 12 -44.13 -46.88 12.78
N ALA A 13 -45.37 -47.26 13.00
CA ALA A 13 -46.07 -48.38 12.40
C ALA A 13 -46.41 -48.14 10.93
N LEU A 14 -46.14 -49.17 10.15
CA LEU A 14 -46.50 -49.31 8.74
C LEU A 14 -48.00 -49.69 8.67
N ALA A 15 -48.86 -48.87 8.10
CA ALA A 15 -50.27 -49.22 7.81
C ALA A 15 -50.34 -49.92 6.47
N LEU A 16 -50.57 -51.21 6.52
CA LEU A 16 -50.83 -52.07 5.36
C LEU A 16 -52.32 -52.06 5.09
N GLY A 17 -52.76 -51.44 3.99
CA GLY A 17 -54.14 -51.54 3.51
C GLY A 17 -54.38 -52.83 2.75
N VAL A 18 -55.14 -53.70 3.32
CA VAL A 18 -55.63 -54.94 2.66
C VAL A 18 -56.87 -54.60 1.85
N THR A 19 -56.80 -54.73 0.54
CA THR A 19 -57.98 -54.70 -0.34
C THR A 19 -58.49 -56.12 -0.54
N ILE A 20 -59.72 -56.35 -0.10
CA ILE A 20 -60.43 -57.64 -0.27
C ILE A 20 -60.98 -57.71 -1.68
N LEU A 21 -60.51 -58.72 -2.44
CA LEU A 21 -61.10 -59.15 -3.72
C LEU A 21 -62.35 -60.02 -3.45
N ILE A 22 -63.54 -59.54 -3.89
CA ILE A 22 -64.72 -60.40 -3.99
C ILE A 22 -64.79 -60.92 -5.42
N ASN A 23 -64.59 -62.24 -5.58
CA ASN A 23 -64.85 -62.95 -6.81
C ASN A 23 -66.36 -63.16 -6.98
N GLY A 24 -66.88 -62.53 -8.01
CA GLY A 24 -68.22 -62.88 -8.53
C GLY A 24 -68.12 -63.54 -9.88
N CYS A 25 -68.42 -64.77 -9.91
CA CYS A 25 -68.52 -65.59 -11.11
C CYS A 25 -69.73 -65.29 -11.92
N GLY A 26 -69.57 -64.96 -13.21
CA GLY A 26 -70.67 -64.75 -14.14
C GLY A 26 -70.24 -64.98 -15.57
N SER A 27 -70.71 -66.02 -16.19
CA SER A 27 -70.29 -66.55 -17.48
C SER A 27 -70.73 -65.73 -18.69
N SER A 28 -69.83 -65.76 -19.69
CA SER A 28 -70.06 -65.78 -21.13
C SER A 28 -70.67 -64.59 -21.84
N VAL A 29 -69.99 -64.03 -22.79
CA VAL A 29 -70.10 -64.19 -24.25
C VAL A 29 -69.06 -63.37 -24.96
N GLY A 30 -68.35 -63.93 -25.94
CA GLY A 30 -67.30 -63.31 -26.68
C GLY A 30 -67.67 -62.03 -27.45
N GLY A 31 -66.85 -61.10 -27.26
CA GLY A 31 -66.75 -59.89 -28.07
C GLY A 31 -65.29 -59.43 -28.03
N ASN A 32 -64.58 -59.68 -29.12
CA ASN A 32 -63.19 -59.24 -29.27
C ASN A 32 -63.17 -57.70 -29.41
N SER A 33 -63.29 -56.99 -28.30
CA SER A 33 -63.03 -55.55 -28.29
C SER A 33 -61.55 -55.33 -28.02
N THR A 34 -60.80 -55.17 -29.08
CA THR A 34 -59.50 -54.51 -28.98
C THR A 34 -59.72 -53.19 -28.28
N GLN A 35 -59.47 -53.13 -26.95
CA GLN A 35 -59.38 -51.83 -26.27
C GLN A 35 -58.26 -51.06 -26.96
N GLN A 36 -58.69 -50.13 -27.79
CA GLN A 36 -57.75 -49.13 -28.37
C GLN A 36 -57.16 -48.37 -27.21
N GLN A 37 -55.94 -48.74 -26.83
CA GLN A 37 -55.23 -48.01 -25.77
C GLN A 37 -55.16 -46.52 -26.16
N GLN A 38 -55.72 -45.67 -25.29
CA GLN A 38 -55.81 -44.23 -25.54
C GLN A 38 -54.41 -43.63 -25.67
N PRO A 39 -54.15 -42.77 -26.67
CA PRO A 39 -52.92 -42.02 -26.76
C PRO A 39 -52.59 -41.26 -25.50
N SER A 40 -51.31 -41.27 -25.07
CA SER A 40 -50.87 -40.52 -23.89
C SER A 40 -49.46 -39.97 -24.05
N VAL A 41 -49.17 -38.86 -23.40
CA VAL A 41 -47.84 -38.28 -23.25
C VAL A 41 -47.57 -38.15 -21.74
N THR A 42 -46.44 -38.66 -21.33
CA THR A 42 -45.91 -38.45 -19.95
C THR A 42 -44.63 -37.67 -20.02
N VAL A 43 -44.45 -36.70 -19.12
CA VAL A 43 -43.25 -35.89 -18.98
C VAL A 43 -42.56 -36.25 -17.66
N SER A 44 -41.29 -36.51 -17.73
CA SER A 44 -40.42 -36.72 -16.56
C SER A 44 -39.22 -35.79 -16.63
N GLY A 45 -38.77 -35.32 -15.47
CA GLY A 45 -37.62 -34.42 -15.38
C GLY A 45 -37.39 -33.94 -13.96
N ALA A 46 -36.56 -32.97 -13.78
CA ALA A 46 -36.23 -32.38 -12.49
C ALA A 46 -37.46 -31.60 -11.93
N SER A 47 -37.79 -31.86 -10.68
CA SER A 47 -38.84 -31.09 -9.98
C SER A 47 -38.42 -29.69 -9.54
N GLN A 48 -37.13 -29.39 -9.61
CA GLN A 48 -36.53 -28.11 -9.23
C GLN A 48 -35.38 -27.75 -10.18
N VAL A 49 -35.15 -26.46 -10.42
CA VAL A 49 -34.03 -25.90 -11.13
C VAL A 49 -33.62 -24.58 -10.48
N ARG A 50 -32.30 -24.32 -10.40
CA ARG A 50 -31.81 -23.06 -9.89
C ARG A 50 -31.56 -22.06 -11.03
N LEU A 51 -31.73 -20.77 -10.75
CA LEU A 51 -31.28 -19.72 -11.68
C LEU A 51 -29.81 -19.94 -12.06
N GLY A 52 -29.50 -19.73 -13.35
CA GLY A 52 -28.15 -19.98 -13.89
C GLY A 52 -27.84 -21.44 -14.24
N SER A 53 -28.75 -22.38 -13.94
CA SER A 53 -28.59 -23.82 -14.28
C SER A 53 -29.65 -24.25 -15.28
N THR A 54 -29.48 -25.42 -15.89
CA THR A 54 -30.48 -26.02 -16.80
C THR A 54 -31.05 -27.31 -16.22
N ALA A 55 -32.25 -27.72 -16.67
CA ALA A 55 -32.88 -28.96 -16.32
C ALA A 55 -33.33 -29.73 -17.57
N SER A 56 -33.12 -31.02 -17.61
CA SER A 56 -33.54 -31.85 -18.74
C SER A 56 -34.88 -32.51 -18.45
N PHE A 57 -35.76 -32.50 -19.45
CA PHE A 57 -37.06 -33.16 -19.44
C PHE A 57 -37.14 -34.16 -20.58
N THR A 58 -37.83 -35.28 -20.33
CA THR A 58 -38.05 -36.32 -21.31
C THR A 58 -39.54 -36.55 -21.46
N ALA A 59 -40.00 -36.67 -22.69
CA ALA A 59 -41.41 -37.05 -22.99
C ALA A 59 -41.49 -38.49 -23.49
N THR A 60 -42.38 -39.25 -22.96
CA THR A 60 -42.72 -40.57 -23.44
C THR A 60 -44.11 -40.56 -24.06
N VAL A 61 -44.20 -40.82 -25.36
CA VAL A 61 -45.46 -40.86 -26.12
C VAL A 61 -45.84 -42.31 -26.29
N SER A 62 -47.05 -42.71 -25.88
CA SER A 62 -47.59 -44.05 -25.98
C SER A 62 -48.79 -44.07 -26.89
N ASN A 63 -48.98 -45.17 -27.61
CA ASN A 63 -50.10 -45.45 -28.51
C ASN A 63 -50.25 -44.48 -29.68
N LEU A 64 -49.15 -43.88 -30.13
CA LEU A 64 -49.02 -43.10 -31.36
C LEU A 64 -47.79 -43.54 -32.12
N SER A 65 -47.90 -43.60 -33.45
CA SER A 65 -46.79 -44.02 -34.32
C SER A 65 -45.68 -42.96 -34.44
N ASN A 66 -46.06 -41.66 -34.32
CA ASN A 66 -45.10 -40.56 -34.26
C ASN A 66 -44.94 -40.13 -32.78
N THR A 67 -43.75 -40.31 -32.25
CA THR A 67 -43.39 -39.98 -30.85
C THR A 67 -42.85 -38.56 -30.68
N ALA A 68 -42.80 -37.78 -31.75
CA ALA A 68 -42.31 -36.40 -31.68
C ALA A 68 -43.24 -35.51 -30.85
N VAL A 69 -42.64 -34.59 -30.09
CA VAL A 69 -43.38 -33.61 -29.23
C VAL A 69 -42.91 -32.19 -29.50
N ASN A 70 -43.85 -31.24 -29.31
CA ASN A 70 -43.52 -29.84 -29.22
C ASN A 70 -43.52 -29.43 -27.72
N TRP A 71 -42.42 -28.85 -27.27
CA TRP A 71 -42.27 -28.41 -25.90
C TRP A 71 -42.87 -27.02 -25.66
N GLN A 72 -43.50 -26.85 -24.50
CA GLN A 72 -44.06 -25.58 -24.04
C GLN A 72 -43.67 -25.34 -22.57
N VAL A 73 -43.57 -24.08 -22.17
CA VAL A 73 -43.47 -23.65 -20.77
C VAL A 73 -44.67 -22.74 -20.46
N ASN A 74 -45.48 -23.11 -19.45
CA ASN A 74 -46.75 -22.41 -19.12
C ASN A 74 -47.61 -22.14 -20.38
N SER A 75 -47.76 -23.15 -21.27
CA SER A 75 -48.52 -23.08 -22.53
C SER A 75 -47.89 -22.19 -23.60
N ILE A 76 -46.69 -21.64 -23.41
CA ILE A 76 -45.94 -20.87 -24.41
C ILE A 76 -45.02 -21.82 -25.17
N ALA A 77 -45.17 -21.92 -26.50
CA ALA A 77 -44.31 -22.77 -27.33
C ALA A 77 -42.85 -22.36 -27.21
N GLY A 78 -41.95 -23.28 -26.80
CA GLY A 78 -40.55 -23.02 -26.53
C GLY A 78 -40.27 -22.15 -25.30
N GLY A 79 -41.28 -21.59 -24.63
CA GLY A 79 -41.14 -20.65 -23.51
C GLY A 79 -40.74 -19.24 -23.93
N ASN A 80 -40.38 -18.40 -22.97
CA ASN A 80 -39.87 -17.02 -23.20
C ASN A 80 -38.98 -16.55 -22.03
N SER A 81 -38.52 -15.28 -22.07
CA SER A 81 -37.66 -14.69 -21.03
C SER A 81 -38.34 -14.60 -19.63
N THR A 82 -39.64 -14.63 -19.54
CA THR A 82 -40.39 -14.50 -18.26
C THR A 82 -40.54 -15.84 -17.53
N VAL A 83 -40.81 -16.93 -18.29
CA VAL A 83 -41.06 -18.25 -17.71
C VAL A 83 -39.91 -19.24 -17.95
N GLY A 84 -38.86 -18.80 -18.62
CA GLY A 84 -37.75 -19.61 -19.09
C GLY A 84 -38.03 -20.20 -20.48
N THR A 85 -37.02 -20.83 -21.07
CA THR A 85 -37.06 -21.41 -22.41
C THR A 85 -36.80 -22.90 -22.38
N ILE A 86 -37.37 -23.65 -23.34
CA ILE A 86 -37.10 -25.07 -23.50
C ILE A 86 -36.75 -25.38 -24.97
N THR A 87 -35.67 -26.15 -25.15
CA THR A 87 -35.22 -26.56 -26.48
C THR A 87 -36.05 -27.75 -27.00
N ALA A 88 -35.96 -28.04 -28.31
CA ALA A 88 -36.58 -29.23 -28.91
C ALA A 88 -36.08 -30.52 -28.29
N ALA A 89 -34.89 -30.54 -27.70
CA ALA A 89 -34.30 -31.66 -26.97
C ALA A 89 -34.83 -31.81 -25.51
N GLY A 90 -35.71 -30.91 -25.06
CA GLY A 90 -36.28 -30.96 -23.71
C GLY A 90 -35.37 -30.33 -22.63
N VAL A 91 -34.37 -29.52 -23.01
CA VAL A 91 -33.52 -28.81 -22.04
C VAL A 91 -34.17 -27.47 -21.70
N TYR A 92 -34.59 -27.33 -20.45
CA TYR A 92 -35.18 -26.13 -19.90
C TYR A 92 -34.14 -25.24 -19.27
N THR A 93 -34.16 -23.97 -19.63
CA THR A 93 -33.35 -22.88 -19.03
C THR A 93 -34.28 -21.91 -18.32
N PRO A 94 -34.14 -21.69 -17.00
CA PRO A 94 -34.97 -20.76 -16.26
C PRO A 94 -34.76 -19.30 -16.71
N PRO A 95 -35.69 -18.38 -16.39
CA PRO A 95 -35.48 -16.95 -16.62
C PRO A 95 -34.31 -16.41 -15.75
N SER A 96 -33.86 -15.18 -16.02
CA SER A 96 -32.78 -14.54 -15.26
C SER A 96 -33.17 -14.15 -13.82
N THR A 97 -34.47 -14.06 -13.52
CA THR A 97 -35.00 -13.73 -12.19
C THR A 97 -36.12 -14.70 -11.82
N ILE A 98 -36.37 -14.90 -10.51
CA ILE A 98 -37.48 -15.69 -10.05
C ILE A 98 -38.82 -15.06 -10.50
N PRO A 99 -39.67 -15.77 -11.24
CA PRO A 99 -40.97 -15.24 -11.62
C PRO A 99 -41.90 -15.13 -10.40
N ALA A 100 -42.93 -14.30 -10.51
CA ALA A 100 -43.90 -14.06 -9.41
C ALA A 100 -44.49 -15.36 -8.85
N THR A 101 -44.70 -16.36 -9.70
CA THR A 101 -44.96 -17.75 -9.29
C THR A 101 -43.72 -18.55 -9.63
N ASN A 102 -42.99 -19.02 -8.62
CA ASN A 102 -41.72 -19.71 -8.81
C ASN A 102 -41.88 -21.14 -9.37
N THR A 103 -43.08 -21.59 -9.70
CA THR A 103 -43.34 -22.88 -10.33
C THR A 103 -43.89 -22.64 -11.74
N VAL A 104 -43.26 -23.30 -12.69
CA VAL A 104 -43.72 -23.34 -14.09
C VAL A 104 -44.06 -24.77 -14.49
N ASN A 105 -44.92 -24.95 -15.49
CA ASN A 105 -45.27 -26.26 -16.03
C ASN A 105 -44.54 -26.46 -17.37
N VAL A 106 -43.69 -27.46 -17.41
CA VAL A 106 -43.06 -27.95 -18.67
C VAL A 106 -44.02 -28.97 -19.30
N THR A 107 -44.50 -28.68 -20.49
CA THR A 107 -45.49 -29.49 -21.18
C THR A 107 -44.95 -29.99 -22.52
N ALA A 108 -45.11 -31.26 -22.78
CA ALA A 108 -44.88 -31.87 -24.10
C ALA A 108 -46.24 -32.13 -24.78
N VAL A 109 -46.42 -31.58 -25.95
CA VAL A 109 -47.62 -31.74 -26.77
C VAL A 109 -47.27 -32.65 -27.96
N SER A 110 -48.05 -33.70 -28.16
CA SER A 110 -47.80 -34.64 -29.27
C SER A 110 -47.95 -33.94 -30.64
N VAL A 111 -47.00 -34.16 -31.52
CA VAL A 111 -47.07 -33.67 -32.92
C VAL A 111 -48.15 -34.42 -33.68
N ALA A 112 -48.36 -35.72 -33.40
CA ALA A 112 -49.34 -36.56 -34.09
C ALA A 112 -50.80 -36.28 -33.63
N SER A 113 -50.96 -35.85 -32.37
CA SER A 113 -52.27 -35.53 -31.81
C SER A 113 -52.14 -34.35 -30.84
N PRO A 114 -52.31 -33.11 -31.30
CA PRO A 114 -52.09 -31.93 -30.46
C PRO A 114 -53.05 -31.77 -29.26
N SER A 115 -54.10 -32.59 -29.18
CA SER A 115 -54.95 -32.65 -28.00
C SER A 115 -54.40 -33.54 -26.88
N VAL A 116 -53.33 -34.30 -27.15
CA VAL A 116 -52.66 -35.20 -26.20
C VAL A 116 -51.35 -34.55 -25.71
N SER A 117 -51.28 -34.28 -24.46
CA SER A 117 -50.13 -33.66 -23.81
C SER A 117 -49.89 -34.23 -22.42
N GLY A 118 -48.65 -34.07 -21.96
CA GLY A 118 -48.23 -34.36 -20.58
C GLY A 118 -47.47 -33.19 -20.00
N SER A 119 -47.54 -32.96 -18.69
CA SER A 119 -46.88 -31.85 -18.03
C SER A 119 -46.15 -32.33 -16.78
N ALA A 120 -45.09 -31.63 -16.46
CA ALA A 120 -44.37 -31.78 -15.20
C ALA A 120 -44.14 -30.36 -14.60
N PRO A 121 -44.48 -30.12 -13.31
CA PRO A 121 -44.15 -28.89 -12.66
C PRO A 121 -42.66 -28.82 -12.28
N VAL A 122 -42.06 -27.67 -12.42
CA VAL A 122 -40.70 -27.39 -11.97
C VAL A 122 -40.66 -26.11 -11.15
N SER A 123 -40.09 -26.17 -9.97
CA SER A 123 -39.87 -25.01 -9.10
C SER A 123 -38.55 -24.35 -9.43
N ILE A 124 -38.56 -23.05 -9.70
CA ILE A 124 -37.36 -22.24 -9.94
C ILE A 124 -36.90 -21.71 -8.59
N LEU A 125 -35.61 -21.92 -8.29
CA LEU A 125 -34.98 -21.58 -7.01
C LEU A 125 -33.86 -20.57 -7.22
N ASN A 126 -33.59 -19.74 -6.22
CA ASN A 126 -32.39 -18.96 -6.16
C ASN A 126 -31.13 -19.85 -6.20
N PRO A 127 -29.99 -19.36 -6.73
CA PRO A 127 -28.73 -20.08 -6.67
C PRO A 127 -28.30 -20.30 -5.20
N ILE A 128 -27.43 -21.26 -4.97
CA ILE A 128 -26.72 -21.36 -3.69
C ILE A 128 -25.58 -20.38 -3.73
N ALA A 129 -25.48 -19.51 -2.72
CA ALA A 129 -24.35 -18.61 -2.55
C ALA A 129 -23.03 -19.40 -2.35
N SER A 130 -21.92 -18.85 -2.78
CA SER A 130 -20.59 -19.39 -2.50
C SER A 130 -19.70 -18.27 -2.01
N ILE A 131 -19.06 -18.46 -0.85
CA ILE A 131 -18.10 -17.51 -0.28
C ILE A 131 -16.69 -17.89 -0.73
N ALA A 132 -15.95 -16.91 -1.24
CA ALA A 132 -14.53 -17.01 -1.55
C ALA A 132 -13.69 -16.52 -0.35
N THR A 133 -13.99 -15.30 0.15
CA THR A 133 -13.30 -14.67 1.29
C THR A 133 -14.28 -13.98 2.22
N ALA A 134 -13.87 -13.82 3.47
CA ALA A 134 -14.58 -12.98 4.44
C ALA A 134 -13.53 -12.24 5.29
N GLU A 135 -13.71 -10.93 5.48
CA GLU A 135 -12.76 -10.06 6.18
C GLU A 135 -13.52 -9.12 7.12
N ALA A 136 -13.04 -9.01 8.35
CA ALA A 136 -13.59 -8.13 9.37
C ALA A 136 -12.59 -7.03 9.73
N SER A 137 -12.89 -5.81 9.32
CA SER A 137 -12.06 -4.61 9.58
C SER A 137 -12.65 -3.76 10.69
N PRO A 138 -11.86 -3.29 11.67
CA PRO A 138 -12.38 -2.53 12.80
C PRO A 138 -12.90 -1.16 12.36
N VAL A 139 -14.02 -0.74 12.96
CA VAL A 139 -14.62 0.60 12.81
C VAL A 139 -14.38 1.40 14.10
N SER A 140 -14.83 0.87 15.24
CA SER A 140 -14.61 1.48 16.55
C SER A 140 -14.87 0.46 17.67
N GLY A 141 -13.96 0.39 18.65
CA GLY A 141 -14.08 -0.52 19.78
C GLY A 141 -14.25 -1.98 19.34
N THR A 142 -15.40 -2.58 19.60
CA THR A 142 -15.76 -3.94 19.17
C THR A 142 -16.62 -3.98 17.90
N SER A 143 -16.87 -2.85 17.26
CA SER A 143 -17.63 -2.75 16.02
C SER A 143 -16.72 -2.95 14.80
N TYR A 144 -17.12 -3.83 13.89
CA TYR A 144 -16.36 -4.18 12.68
C TYR A 144 -17.28 -4.13 11.46
N THR A 145 -16.74 -3.73 10.32
CA THR A 145 -17.33 -4.02 9.01
C THR A 145 -16.88 -5.41 8.60
N LEU A 146 -17.85 -6.29 8.34
CA LEU A 146 -17.62 -7.62 7.78
C LEU A 146 -17.96 -7.58 6.30
N GLU A 147 -16.95 -7.71 5.45
CA GLU A 147 -17.04 -7.84 4.00
C GLU A 147 -17.00 -9.32 3.63
N VAL A 148 -17.88 -9.76 2.74
CA VAL A 148 -17.97 -11.14 2.28
C VAL A 148 -17.99 -11.17 0.76
N ASP A 149 -16.89 -11.65 0.18
CA ASP A 149 -16.73 -11.84 -1.24
C ASP A 149 -17.09 -13.27 -1.67
N GLY A 150 -17.67 -13.38 -2.85
CA GLY A 150 -18.06 -14.68 -3.34
C GLY A 150 -18.74 -14.65 -4.71
N SER A 151 -19.77 -15.47 -4.86
CA SER A 151 -20.55 -15.51 -6.10
C SER A 151 -21.98 -15.96 -5.83
N SER A 152 -22.84 -15.65 -6.80
CA SER A 152 -24.25 -16.07 -6.77
C SER A 152 -25.04 -15.44 -5.62
N PHE A 153 -24.62 -14.31 -5.08
CA PHE A 153 -25.44 -13.53 -4.15
C PHE A 153 -26.62 -12.90 -4.88
N VAL A 154 -27.77 -12.83 -4.22
CA VAL A 154 -28.95 -12.16 -4.76
C VAL A 154 -29.46 -11.13 -3.75
N ASN A 155 -30.11 -10.09 -4.23
CA ASN A 155 -30.64 -9.05 -3.36
C ASN A 155 -31.56 -9.68 -2.28
N GLY A 156 -31.29 -9.33 -1.01
CA GLY A 156 -31.92 -9.95 0.17
C GLY A 156 -31.13 -11.16 0.73
N ALA A 157 -29.96 -11.47 0.22
CA ALA A 157 -29.04 -12.42 0.84
C ALA A 157 -28.70 -12.01 2.27
N GLN A 158 -28.52 -12.97 3.16
CA GLN A 158 -28.24 -12.76 4.58
C GLN A 158 -26.91 -13.41 4.95
N ILE A 159 -25.98 -12.61 5.48
CA ILE A 159 -24.80 -13.11 6.18
C ILE A 159 -25.22 -13.69 7.52
N GLN A 160 -24.62 -14.81 7.90
CA GLN A 160 -24.79 -15.46 9.18
C GLN A 160 -23.45 -15.61 9.90
N THR A 161 -23.42 -15.22 11.16
CA THR A 161 -22.26 -15.42 12.05
C THR A 161 -22.73 -16.14 13.31
N GLY A 162 -22.00 -17.20 13.72
CA GLY A 162 -22.40 -17.99 14.89
C GLY A 162 -23.79 -18.64 14.75
N GLY A 163 -24.30 -18.83 13.53
CA GLY A 163 -25.62 -19.39 13.25
C GLY A 163 -26.78 -18.38 13.32
N ALA A 164 -26.50 -17.09 13.51
CA ALA A 164 -27.52 -16.02 13.53
C ALA A 164 -27.35 -15.10 12.32
N ASN A 165 -28.47 -14.63 11.75
CA ASN A 165 -28.45 -13.61 10.70
C ASN A 165 -27.97 -12.27 11.26
N VAL A 166 -27.11 -11.59 10.50
CA VAL A 166 -26.74 -10.20 10.77
C VAL A 166 -27.37 -9.28 9.73
N ALA A 167 -27.58 -8.01 10.08
CA ALA A 167 -28.11 -7.02 9.16
C ALA A 167 -27.13 -6.89 7.98
N THR A 168 -27.57 -7.30 6.80
CA THR A 168 -26.73 -7.44 5.61
C THR A 168 -27.11 -6.43 4.55
N THR A 169 -26.13 -5.73 4.02
CA THR A 169 -26.22 -4.88 2.84
C THR A 169 -25.80 -5.70 1.61
N PHE A 170 -26.64 -5.72 0.59
CA PHE A 170 -26.32 -6.31 -0.70
C PHE A 170 -25.61 -5.25 -1.55
N VAL A 171 -24.32 -5.43 -1.78
CA VAL A 171 -23.50 -4.55 -2.64
C VAL A 171 -23.60 -4.99 -4.10
N SER A 172 -23.32 -6.27 -4.35
CA SER A 172 -23.36 -6.85 -5.69
C SER A 172 -23.66 -8.37 -5.66
N ALA A 173 -23.71 -9.00 -6.82
CA ALA A 173 -23.83 -10.46 -6.92
C ALA A 173 -22.58 -11.21 -6.41
N THR A 174 -21.50 -10.48 -6.10
CA THR A 174 -20.22 -11.02 -5.62
C THR A 174 -19.79 -10.45 -4.28
N GLU A 175 -20.54 -9.52 -3.69
CA GLU A 175 -20.15 -8.81 -2.46
C GLU A 175 -21.34 -8.50 -1.56
N LEU A 176 -21.17 -8.78 -0.27
CA LEU A 176 -22.09 -8.44 0.81
C LEU A 176 -21.32 -7.78 1.94
N GLU A 177 -21.96 -6.84 2.62
CA GLU A 177 -21.44 -6.20 3.82
C GLU A 177 -22.36 -6.33 5.03
N ALA A 178 -21.79 -6.32 6.22
CA ALA A 178 -22.51 -6.26 7.47
C ALA A 178 -21.69 -5.53 8.54
N THR A 179 -22.38 -4.82 9.46
CA THR A 179 -21.74 -4.38 10.70
C THR A 179 -21.92 -5.47 11.76
N VAL A 180 -20.82 -5.92 12.36
CA VAL A 180 -20.81 -6.98 13.37
C VAL A 180 -20.09 -6.53 14.63
N THR A 181 -20.44 -7.12 15.78
CA THR A 181 -19.72 -6.91 17.03
C THR A 181 -18.81 -8.10 17.26
N ILE A 182 -17.50 -7.85 17.33
CA ILE A 182 -16.47 -8.86 17.60
C ILE A 182 -15.83 -8.56 18.96
N PRO A 183 -16.02 -9.41 19.98
CA PRO A 183 -15.39 -9.23 21.29
C PRO A 183 -13.85 -9.28 21.18
N SER A 184 -13.17 -8.52 22.03
CA SER A 184 -11.71 -8.54 22.10
C SER A 184 -11.18 -9.97 22.38
N GLY A 185 -10.14 -10.37 21.68
CA GLY A 185 -9.56 -11.71 21.79
C GLY A 185 -10.25 -12.79 20.96
N THR A 186 -11.26 -12.46 20.17
CA THR A 186 -11.85 -13.39 19.21
C THR A 186 -10.83 -13.68 18.11
N THR A 187 -10.51 -14.95 17.89
CA THR A 187 -9.52 -15.40 16.90
C THR A 187 -10.14 -16.03 15.65
N ALA A 188 -11.44 -16.30 15.66
CA ALA A 188 -12.16 -16.87 14.52
C ALA A 188 -13.62 -16.43 14.52
N LEU A 189 -14.10 -16.02 13.36
CA LEU A 189 -15.51 -15.70 13.10
C LEU A 189 -15.96 -16.53 11.90
N SER A 190 -16.76 -17.56 12.15
CA SER A 190 -17.32 -18.40 11.07
C SER A 190 -18.49 -17.69 10.39
N VAL A 191 -18.44 -17.62 9.07
CA VAL A 191 -19.38 -16.90 8.22
C VAL A 191 -19.97 -17.84 7.19
N ASN A 192 -21.27 -17.79 6.98
CA ASN A 192 -21.95 -18.34 5.81
C ASN A 192 -23.00 -17.35 5.30
N VAL A 193 -23.50 -17.59 4.09
CA VAL A 193 -24.52 -16.75 3.43
C VAL A 193 -25.69 -17.60 3.01
N THR A 194 -26.89 -17.07 3.18
CA THR A 194 -28.13 -17.70 2.70
C THR A 194 -28.86 -16.72 1.79
N ASN A 195 -29.07 -17.13 0.53
CA ASN A 195 -29.96 -16.40 -0.37
C ASN A 195 -31.40 -16.49 0.06
N PRO A 196 -32.27 -15.51 -0.22
CA PRO A 196 -33.66 -15.54 0.18
C PRO A 196 -34.44 -16.70 -0.47
N SER A 197 -35.59 -17.03 0.13
CA SER A 197 -36.54 -17.98 -0.48
C SER A 197 -37.07 -17.45 -1.83
N PRO A 198 -37.34 -18.35 -2.80
CA PRO A 198 -37.26 -19.80 -2.74
C PRO A 198 -35.81 -20.33 -2.96
N GLY A 199 -35.44 -21.31 -2.19
CA GLY A 199 -34.18 -22.02 -2.43
C GLY A 199 -33.10 -21.93 -1.36
N GLY A 200 -33.29 -21.14 -0.32
CA GLY A 200 -32.47 -20.79 0.83
C GLY A 200 -31.51 -21.79 1.48
N ALA A 201 -30.71 -22.50 0.69
CA ALA A 201 -29.60 -23.30 1.22
C ALA A 201 -28.41 -22.39 1.59
N ALA A 202 -27.75 -22.71 2.71
CA ALA A 202 -26.55 -22.00 3.14
C ALA A 202 -25.37 -22.28 2.18
N SER A 203 -24.50 -21.30 2.03
CA SER A 203 -23.21 -21.41 1.35
C SER A 203 -22.26 -22.36 2.10
N ASN A 204 -21.04 -22.49 1.59
CA ASN A 204 -19.90 -22.97 2.37
C ASN A 204 -19.64 -22.03 3.57
N ASN A 205 -19.03 -22.58 4.64
CA ASN A 205 -18.51 -21.79 5.76
C ASN A 205 -17.09 -21.33 5.46
N VAL A 206 -16.81 -20.06 5.78
CA VAL A 206 -15.47 -19.47 5.74
C VAL A 206 -15.20 -18.80 7.09
N ASN A 207 -13.99 -18.91 7.60
CA ASN A 207 -13.58 -18.11 8.76
C ASN A 207 -13.09 -16.75 8.26
N ALA A 208 -13.72 -15.68 8.73
CA ALA A 208 -13.30 -14.32 8.43
C ALA A 208 -11.91 -14.04 9.00
N ALA A 209 -11.08 -13.37 8.21
CA ALA A 209 -9.87 -12.73 8.71
C ALA A 209 -10.28 -11.55 9.60
N ILE A 210 -9.87 -11.55 10.87
CA ILE A 210 -10.18 -10.46 11.81
C ILE A 210 -8.93 -9.58 11.92
N TYR A 211 -9.05 -8.34 11.48
CA TYR A 211 -7.96 -7.38 11.48
C TYR A 211 -7.93 -6.54 12.76
N LEU A 212 -6.71 -6.12 13.18
CA LEU A 212 -6.48 -5.23 14.32
C LEU A 212 -6.55 -3.75 13.93
N THR A 213 -6.33 -3.46 12.66
CA THR A 213 -6.19 -2.11 12.11
C THR A 213 -7.03 -1.96 10.85
N ALA A 214 -7.70 -0.83 10.71
CA ALA A 214 -8.49 -0.51 9.51
C ALA A 214 -7.57 -0.27 8.28
N VAL A 215 -8.12 -0.45 7.08
CA VAL A 215 -7.41 -0.19 5.81
C VAL A 215 -6.82 1.23 5.75
N PRO A 216 -7.57 2.31 6.05
CA PRO A 216 -7.01 3.65 5.97
C PRO A 216 -5.77 3.84 6.85
N THR A 217 -5.85 3.40 8.11
CA THR A 217 -4.71 3.48 9.04
C THR A 217 -3.50 2.69 8.55
N ALA A 218 -3.71 1.46 8.08
CA ALA A 218 -2.62 0.60 7.60
C ALA A 218 -1.97 1.17 6.32
N SER A 219 -2.78 1.58 5.35
CA SER A 219 -2.30 2.09 4.07
C SER A 219 -1.62 3.45 4.22
N ARG A 220 -2.18 4.38 5.02
CA ARG A 220 -1.56 5.69 5.32
C ARG A 220 -0.23 5.53 6.04
N LEU A 221 -0.16 4.66 7.06
CA LEU A 221 1.11 4.37 7.72
C LEU A 221 2.18 3.92 6.72
N LEU A 222 1.84 2.97 5.85
CA LEU A 222 2.79 2.44 4.87
C LEU A 222 3.20 3.48 3.81
N ASP A 223 2.30 4.37 3.43
CA ASP A 223 2.61 5.46 2.52
C ASP A 223 3.61 6.45 3.12
N GLN A 224 3.46 6.76 4.42
CA GLN A 224 4.35 7.65 5.17
C GLN A 224 5.71 7.00 5.52
N ALA A 225 5.67 5.73 5.88
CA ALA A 225 6.79 4.99 6.49
C ALA A 225 7.59 4.12 5.50
N THR A 226 7.19 4.05 4.23
CA THR A 226 7.81 3.21 3.20
C THR A 226 7.87 3.92 1.84
N PHE A 227 8.39 3.23 0.84
CA PHE A 227 8.34 3.68 -0.55
C PHE A 227 7.03 3.30 -1.28
N GLY A 228 5.99 3.03 -0.53
CA GLY A 228 4.64 2.74 -1.02
C GLY A 228 4.09 1.39 -0.54
N PRO A 229 2.77 1.33 -0.26
CA PRO A 229 2.09 0.11 0.15
C PRO A 229 1.94 -0.87 -1.02
N SER A 230 1.78 -2.15 -0.67
CA SER A 230 1.16 -3.17 -1.51
C SER A 230 0.00 -3.78 -0.75
N LEU A 231 -0.92 -4.46 -1.43
CA LEU A 231 -2.02 -5.15 -0.74
C LEU A 231 -1.52 -6.10 0.35
N ALA A 232 -0.42 -6.82 0.08
CA ALA A 232 0.19 -7.74 1.04
C ALA A 232 0.70 -7.02 2.30
N THR A 233 1.37 -5.86 2.13
CA THR A 233 1.88 -5.08 3.27
C THR A 233 0.76 -4.37 4.02
N ILE A 234 -0.30 -3.91 3.34
CA ILE A 234 -1.50 -3.38 4.00
C ILE A 234 -2.10 -4.45 4.92
N ARG A 235 -2.33 -5.67 4.40
CA ARG A 235 -2.87 -6.79 5.19
C ARG A 235 -1.95 -7.21 6.33
N GLN A 236 -0.64 -7.11 6.15
CA GLN A 236 0.33 -7.35 7.24
C GLN A 236 0.10 -6.35 8.38
N VAL A 237 0.05 -5.04 8.09
CA VAL A 237 -0.20 -4.01 9.12
C VAL A 237 -1.59 -4.19 9.74
N GLN A 238 -2.61 -4.48 8.93
CA GLN A 238 -3.95 -4.77 9.45
C GLN A 238 -3.93 -5.91 10.49
N SER A 239 -3.15 -6.96 10.22
CA SER A 239 -3.09 -8.15 11.08
C SER A 239 -2.21 -7.97 12.31
N THR A 240 -1.11 -7.21 12.22
CA THR A 240 -0.14 -7.04 13.31
C THR A 240 -0.42 -5.80 14.16
N GLY A 241 -1.06 -4.79 13.60
CA GLY A 241 -1.23 -3.47 14.20
C GLY A 241 -0.06 -2.53 13.92
N VAL A 242 -0.29 -1.23 14.09
CA VAL A 242 0.67 -0.14 13.79
C VAL A 242 1.94 -0.26 14.64
N ASP A 243 1.80 -0.28 15.97
CA ASP A 243 2.93 -0.31 16.91
C ASP A 243 3.82 -1.56 16.72
N ALA A 244 3.21 -2.73 16.54
CA ALA A 244 3.94 -3.96 16.33
C ALA A 244 4.68 -3.97 15.00
N TRP A 245 4.09 -3.41 13.93
CA TRP A 245 4.75 -3.27 12.63
C TRP A 245 5.95 -2.32 12.71
N ILE A 246 5.81 -1.15 13.33
CA ILE A 246 6.92 -0.20 13.53
C ILE A 246 8.04 -0.86 14.33
N THR A 247 7.71 -1.57 15.41
CA THR A 247 8.68 -2.30 16.25
C THR A 247 9.41 -3.38 15.43
N GLN A 248 8.70 -4.10 14.56
CA GLN A 248 9.29 -5.08 13.66
C GLN A 248 10.27 -4.39 12.68
N GLN A 249 9.89 -3.26 12.09
CA GLN A 249 10.75 -2.53 11.16
C GLN A 249 12.04 -2.02 11.83
N PHE A 250 11.99 -1.56 13.07
CA PHE A 250 13.21 -1.18 13.80
C PHE A 250 14.18 -2.34 13.99
N SER A 251 13.67 -3.57 14.10
CA SER A 251 14.48 -4.78 14.26
C SER A 251 14.83 -5.49 12.93
N THR A 252 14.26 -5.03 11.81
CA THR A 252 14.56 -5.59 10.49
C THR A 252 16.02 -5.25 10.13
N PRO A 253 16.82 -6.27 9.74
CA PRO A 253 18.20 -6.03 9.33
C PRO A 253 18.29 -5.06 8.17
N ASP A 254 19.35 -4.25 8.18
CA ASP A 254 19.68 -3.34 7.08
C ASP A 254 19.93 -4.09 5.77
N THR A 255 19.49 -3.49 4.67
CA THR A 255 19.76 -3.92 3.29
C THR A 255 20.68 -2.91 2.63
N PRO A 256 22.00 -2.96 2.88
CA PRO A 256 22.93 -1.97 2.37
C PRO A 256 23.06 -2.04 0.85
N LEU A 257 23.32 -0.91 0.21
CA LEU A 257 23.75 -0.88 -1.18
C LEU A 257 25.05 -1.64 -1.33
N ALA A 258 25.16 -2.45 -2.39
CA ALA A 258 26.37 -3.22 -2.64
C ALA A 258 27.54 -2.29 -3.00
N ASN A 259 28.71 -2.55 -2.44
CA ASN A 259 29.94 -1.87 -2.85
C ASN A 259 30.21 -2.11 -4.34
N ILE A 260 30.58 -1.04 -5.03
CA ILE A 260 30.82 -1.08 -6.48
C ILE A 260 32.18 -1.75 -6.74
N PRO A 261 32.23 -2.99 -7.29
CA PRO A 261 33.47 -3.69 -7.51
C PRO A 261 34.21 -3.20 -8.76
N THR A 262 35.48 -3.49 -8.83
CA THR A 262 36.28 -3.29 -10.04
C THR A 262 36.82 -4.65 -10.52
N PRO A 263 36.50 -5.09 -11.77
CA PRO A 263 35.73 -4.38 -12.81
C PRO A 263 34.25 -4.26 -12.47
N LEU A 264 33.55 -3.30 -13.11
CA LEU A 264 32.12 -3.07 -12.93
C LEU A 264 31.33 -4.34 -13.25
N PRO A 265 30.33 -4.71 -12.43
CA PRO A 265 29.44 -5.84 -12.70
C PRO A 265 28.55 -5.59 -13.93
N ALA A 266 28.00 -6.66 -14.50
CA ALA A 266 27.16 -6.57 -15.70
C ALA A 266 25.95 -5.64 -15.54
N VAL A 267 25.36 -5.60 -14.33
CA VAL A 267 24.24 -4.71 -13.97
C VAL A 267 24.58 -3.23 -14.20
N CYS A 268 25.85 -2.86 -14.14
CA CYS A 268 26.35 -1.50 -14.31
C CYS A 268 26.83 -1.21 -15.74
N LEU A 269 27.17 -2.26 -16.53
CA LEU A 269 27.75 -2.09 -17.86
C LEU A 269 26.76 -1.52 -18.87
N ALA A 270 25.46 -1.77 -18.72
CA ALA A 270 24.41 -1.21 -19.58
C ALA A 270 24.39 0.33 -19.55
N ALA A 271 24.96 0.93 -18.52
CA ALA A 271 24.92 2.36 -18.28
C ALA A 271 26.31 3.05 -18.35
N ASN A 272 27.39 2.29 -18.53
CA ASN A 272 28.76 2.74 -18.76
C ASN A 272 29.43 3.62 -17.68
N THR A 273 28.79 3.84 -16.52
CA THR A 273 29.40 4.61 -15.44
C THR A 273 29.16 3.99 -14.07
N PRO A 274 30.08 4.13 -13.10
CA PRO A 274 29.87 3.68 -11.72
C PRO A 274 28.64 4.32 -11.04
N THR A 275 28.31 5.56 -11.33
CA THR A 275 27.14 6.27 -10.80
C THR A 275 25.83 5.55 -11.15
N ASN A 276 25.75 4.97 -12.33
CA ASN A 276 24.56 4.22 -12.73
C ASN A 276 24.41 2.88 -11.97
N CYS A 277 25.53 2.35 -11.43
CA CYS A 277 25.49 1.20 -10.52
C CYS A 277 24.81 1.56 -9.20
N GLU A 278 25.32 2.59 -8.56
CA GLU A 278 24.83 3.05 -7.26
C GLU A 278 23.34 3.39 -7.33
N GLU A 279 22.92 4.14 -8.35
CA GLU A 279 21.51 4.46 -8.55
C GLU A 279 20.65 3.20 -8.81
N SER A 280 21.17 2.22 -9.58
CA SER A 280 20.49 0.94 -9.80
C SER A 280 20.30 0.17 -8.50
N GLU A 281 21.33 0.09 -7.65
CA GLU A 281 21.28 -0.54 -6.33
C GLU A 281 20.27 0.20 -5.43
N TRP A 282 20.28 1.53 -5.42
CA TRP A 282 19.34 2.33 -4.66
C TRP A 282 17.89 2.01 -5.05
N TRP A 283 17.55 2.06 -6.36
CA TRP A 283 16.21 1.74 -6.84
C TRP A 283 15.80 0.31 -6.48
N GLN A 284 16.71 -0.65 -6.61
CA GLN A 284 16.44 -2.03 -6.21
C GLN A 284 16.13 -2.12 -4.72
N THR A 285 16.96 -1.52 -3.88
CA THR A 285 16.80 -1.58 -2.41
C THR A 285 15.48 -0.95 -1.97
N VAL A 286 15.13 0.25 -2.44
CA VAL A 286 13.88 0.91 -2.03
C VAL A 286 12.62 0.22 -2.56
N LEU A 287 12.69 -0.44 -3.71
CA LEU A 287 11.57 -1.17 -4.28
C LEU A 287 11.36 -2.55 -3.65
N THR A 288 12.44 -3.25 -3.28
CA THR A 288 12.38 -4.68 -2.91
C THR A 288 12.91 -5.01 -1.52
N GLY A 289 13.65 -4.12 -0.87
CA GLY A 289 14.21 -4.32 0.46
C GLY A 289 13.12 -4.52 1.52
N PRO A 290 13.34 -5.40 2.52
CA PRO A 290 12.37 -5.65 3.59
C PRO A 290 12.38 -4.56 4.68
N ASP A 291 13.44 -3.80 4.81
CA ASP A 291 13.72 -2.76 5.80
C ASP A 291 13.20 -1.38 5.37
N GLN A 292 11.96 -1.35 4.88
CA GLN A 292 11.35 -0.19 4.22
C GLN A 292 11.39 1.08 5.08
N LEU A 293 11.07 0.99 6.37
CA LEU A 293 11.11 2.16 7.25
C LEU A 293 12.53 2.72 7.38
N ARG A 294 13.54 1.84 7.50
CA ARG A 294 14.95 2.24 7.55
C ARG A 294 15.36 3.00 6.30
N GLN A 295 15.06 2.46 5.14
CA GLN A 295 15.38 3.07 3.85
C GLN A 295 14.63 4.40 3.65
N ARG A 296 13.38 4.48 4.10
CA ARG A 296 12.58 5.72 4.02
C ARG A 296 13.14 6.82 4.93
N VAL A 297 13.59 6.46 6.13
CA VAL A 297 14.25 7.40 7.05
C VAL A 297 15.62 7.81 6.51
N ALA A 298 16.40 6.86 5.97
CA ALA A 298 17.68 7.18 5.32
C ALA A 298 17.50 8.14 4.14
N PHE A 299 16.44 7.97 3.35
CA PHE A 299 16.07 8.89 2.28
C PHE A 299 15.77 10.29 2.84
N ALA A 300 14.91 10.41 3.86
CA ALA A 300 14.63 11.69 4.51
C ALA A 300 15.90 12.36 5.09
N LEU A 301 16.79 11.57 5.71
CA LEU A 301 18.06 12.08 6.21
C LEU A 301 18.99 12.53 5.07
N SER A 302 18.98 11.86 3.91
CA SER A 302 19.80 12.27 2.75
C SER A 302 19.31 13.59 2.12
N GLU A 303 18.06 13.94 2.34
CA GLU A 303 17.48 15.22 1.90
C GLU A 303 17.74 16.35 2.89
N ILE A 304 18.08 16.02 4.15
CA ILE A 304 18.53 16.99 5.16
C ILE A 304 20.07 17.13 5.06
N PHE A 305 20.81 16.04 5.14
CA PHE A 305 22.27 16.00 5.06
C PHE A 305 22.72 15.77 3.61
N VAL A 306 22.63 16.80 2.81
CA VAL A 306 22.77 16.70 1.34
C VAL A 306 24.21 16.52 0.92
N ILE A 307 24.46 15.54 0.04
CA ILE A 307 25.63 15.44 -0.84
C ILE A 307 25.16 15.18 -2.28
N SER A 308 26.05 15.30 -3.26
CA SER A 308 25.65 15.12 -4.66
C SER A 308 26.66 14.30 -5.46
N SER A 309 26.16 13.35 -6.27
CA SER A 309 26.95 12.59 -7.24
C SER A 309 27.50 13.44 -8.40
N ASP A 310 27.13 14.70 -8.51
CA ASP A 310 27.73 15.66 -9.43
C ASP A 310 29.12 16.11 -8.95
N THR A 311 29.43 15.97 -7.66
CA THR A 311 30.72 16.27 -7.04
C THR A 311 31.40 15.04 -6.49
N ASP A 312 30.65 14.06 -6.00
CA ASP A 312 31.14 12.83 -5.39
C ASP A 312 31.08 11.64 -6.36
N ASN A 313 31.97 10.67 -6.15
CA ASN A 313 31.90 9.44 -6.93
C ASN A 313 30.93 8.42 -6.34
N ALA A 314 30.49 7.48 -7.16
CA ALA A 314 29.50 6.48 -6.78
C ALA A 314 29.88 5.64 -5.55
N THR A 315 31.15 5.32 -5.35
CA THR A 315 31.62 4.58 -4.17
C THR A 315 31.41 5.39 -2.89
N THR A 316 31.66 6.69 -2.94
CA THR A 316 31.43 7.62 -1.84
C THR A 316 29.93 7.72 -1.51
N ILE A 317 29.09 7.86 -2.55
CA ILE A 317 27.64 7.91 -2.40
C ILE A 317 27.11 6.61 -1.77
N THR A 318 27.57 5.45 -2.25
CA THR A 318 27.22 4.14 -1.67
C THR A 318 27.58 4.05 -0.18
N TYR A 319 28.79 4.46 0.18
CA TYR A 319 29.23 4.49 1.58
C TYR A 319 28.36 5.43 2.41
N TYR A 320 28.08 6.61 1.90
CA TYR A 320 27.26 7.62 2.58
C TYR A 320 25.83 7.15 2.81
N HIS A 321 25.18 6.58 1.77
CA HIS A 321 23.86 5.99 1.91
C HIS A 321 23.82 4.91 2.99
N ASN A 322 24.80 4.00 2.95
CA ASN A 322 24.88 2.90 3.92
C ASN A 322 25.09 3.42 5.34
N THR A 323 25.84 4.51 5.52
CA THR A 323 25.99 5.19 6.83
C THR A 323 24.65 5.73 7.30
N LEU A 324 23.90 6.46 6.47
CA LEU A 324 22.59 6.99 6.84
C LEU A 324 21.58 5.88 7.14
N ALA A 325 21.58 4.80 6.35
CA ALA A 325 20.70 3.66 6.57
C ALA A 325 21.03 2.91 7.88
N GLN A 326 22.31 2.69 8.15
CA GLN A 326 22.77 2.08 9.40
C GLN A 326 22.37 2.92 10.61
N ASP A 327 22.51 4.23 10.52
CA ASP A 327 22.31 5.17 11.62
C ASP A 327 20.86 5.67 11.76
N ALA A 328 19.99 5.35 10.82
CA ALA A 328 18.61 5.84 10.75
C ALA A 328 17.82 5.73 12.06
N PHE A 329 18.16 4.73 12.90
CA PHE A 329 17.51 4.44 14.18
C PHE A 329 18.44 4.54 15.38
N THR A 330 19.60 5.17 15.22
CA THR A 330 20.57 5.42 16.31
C THR A 330 20.24 6.74 17.04
N ASN A 331 21.21 7.34 17.70
CA ASN A 331 21.07 8.67 18.26
C ASN A 331 21.41 9.74 17.21
N PHE A 332 20.70 10.85 17.17
CA PHE A 332 20.97 11.94 16.23
C PHE A 332 22.39 12.49 16.32
N TYR A 333 23.00 12.46 17.52
CA TYR A 333 24.42 12.79 17.69
C TYR A 333 25.32 11.85 16.87
N THR A 334 25.04 10.56 16.85
CA THR A 334 25.77 9.58 16.05
C THR A 334 25.66 9.90 14.55
N ILE A 335 24.45 10.22 14.09
CA ILE A 335 24.22 10.64 12.69
C ILE A 335 25.07 11.88 12.35
N MET A 336 25.04 12.90 13.21
CA MET A 336 25.83 14.11 12.99
C MET A 336 27.34 13.80 12.94
N HIS A 337 27.82 12.94 13.83
CA HIS A 337 29.22 12.55 13.89
C HIS A 337 29.66 11.78 12.63
N ASP A 338 28.90 10.74 12.24
CA ASP A 338 29.29 9.86 11.14
C ASP A 338 29.13 10.53 9.78
N VAL A 339 28.13 11.43 9.65
CA VAL A 339 28.01 12.35 8.50
C VAL A 339 29.23 13.29 8.42
N SER A 340 29.65 13.89 9.56
CA SER A 340 30.82 14.78 9.62
C SER A 340 32.11 14.07 9.22
N ALA A 341 32.27 12.84 9.67
CA ALA A 341 33.44 12.01 9.35
C ALA A 341 33.39 11.39 7.95
N SER A 342 32.23 11.44 7.27
CA SER A 342 32.08 10.86 5.93
C SER A 342 32.98 11.55 4.89
N PRO A 343 33.71 10.77 4.05
CA PRO A 343 34.50 11.33 2.96
C PRO A 343 33.64 12.08 1.92
N GLY A 344 32.37 11.68 1.72
CA GLY A 344 31.43 12.36 0.82
C GLY A 344 31.08 13.74 1.33
N MET A 345 30.59 13.85 2.56
CA MET A 345 30.26 15.15 3.16
C MET A 345 31.51 16.03 3.25
N GLY A 346 32.66 15.45 3.63
CA GLY A 346 33.91 16.17 3.70
C GLY A 346 34.34 16.77 2.34
N ALA A 347 34.18 16.05 1.24
CA ALA A 347 34.47 16.52 -0.11
C ALA A 347 33.43 17.55 -0.58
N TYR A 348 32.13 17.26 -0.38
CA TYR A 348 31.02 18.12 -0.84
C TYR A 348 31.06 19.51 -0.23
N LEU A 349 31.32 19.61 1.09
CA LEU A 349 31.32 20.87 1.82
C LEU A 349 32.72 21.35 2.24
N ASN A 350 33.78 20.83 1.61
CA ASN A 350 35.17 21.30 1.78
C ASN A 350 35.75 21.16 3.21
N MET A 351 35.20 20.30 4.07
CA MET A 351 35.85 19.92 5.33
C MET A 351 37.12 19.05 5.04
N LEU A 352 37.02 18.19 4.05
CA LEU A 352 38.14 17.38 3.57
C LEU A 352 39.31 18.25 3.13
N ASN A 353 40.46 18.00 3.72
CA ASN A 353 41.71 18.75 3.44
C ASN A 353 41.65 20.23 3.82
N SER A 354 40.75 20.65 4.70
CA SER A 354 40.76 21.95 5.34
C SER A 354 41.84 21.94 6.44
N ALA A 355 42.97 22.59 6.21
CA ALA A 355 44.03 22.71 7.18
C ALA A 355 43.83 23.94 8.09
N LYS A 356 44.52 23.96 9.24
CA LYS A 356 44.66 25.18 10.04
C LYS A 356 45.15 26.33 9.16
N ALA A 357 44.51 27.47 9.32
CA ALA A 357 44.88 28.62 8.51
C ALA A 357 46.16 29.30 9.02
N PRO A 358 46.97 29.93 8.13
CA PRO A 358 48.04 30.83 8.54
C PRO A 358 47.54 31.94 9.44
N ALA A 359 48.40 32.52 10.25
CA ALA A 359 48.03 33.61 11.17
C ALA A 359 47.38 34.78 10.41
N GLY A 360 46.16 35.11 10.78
CA GLY A 360 45.36 36.18 10.17
C GLY A 360 44.48 35.75 8.99
N GLU A 361 44.50 34.44 8.63
CA GLU A 361 43.56 33.85 7.69
C GLU A 361 42.55 32.96 8.41
N ILE A 362 41.50 32.52 7.72
CA ILE A 362 40.37 31.75 8.25
C ILE A 362 40.32 30.43 7.49
N PRO A 363 40.11 29.28 8.15
CA PRO A 363 39.85 27.99 7.50
C PRO A 363 38.59 28.04 6.63
N ASN A 364 38.39 27.02 5.80
CA ASN A 364 37.15 26.92 5.00
C ASN A 364 35.91 26.79 5.90
N GLU A 365 34.99 27.76 5.76
CA GLU A 365 33.79 27.85 6.59
C GLU A 365 32.60 27.01 6.07
N ASN A 366 32.69 26.44 4.87
CA ASN A 366 31.54 25.90 4.16
C ASN A 366 30.82 24.82 5.01
N TYR A 367 31.54 23.80 5.45
CA TYR A 367 30.97 22.74 6.28
C TYR A 367 30.38 23.27 7.60
N ALA A 368 31.12 24.12 8.31
CA ALA A 368 30.65 24.69 9.56
C ALA A 368 29.35 25.48 9.40
N ARG A 369 29.25 26.24 8.31
CA ARG A 369 28.04 27.04 8.00
C ARG A 369 26.86 26.14 7.72
N GLU A 370 27.00 25.16 6.82
CA GLU A 370 25.89 24.34 6.41
C GLU A 370 25.45 23.35 7.50
N LEU A 371 26.37 22.83 8.31
CA LEU A 371 26.03 22.03 9.47
C LEU A 371 25.10 22.78 10.42
N MET A 372 25.39 24.04 10.72
CA MET A 372 24.55 24.88 11.57
C MET A 372 23.29 25.37 10.87
N GLN A 373 23.41 25.86 9.63
CA GLN A 373 22.33 26.54 8.92
C GLN A 373 21.27 25.61 8.39
N LEU A 374 21.68 24.53 7.68
CA LEU A 374 20.74 23.66 6.95
C LEU A 374 20.46 22.34 7.67
N PHE A 375 21.44 21.83 8.43
CA PHE A 375 21.34 20.45 8.93
C PHE A 375 20.86 20.37 10.38
N THR A 376 21.08 21.43 11.20
CA THR A 376 20.86 21.28 12.66
C THR A 376 20.13 22.42 13.36
N LEU A 377 20.46 23.69 13.11
CA LEU A 377 20.00 24.81 13.92
C LEU A 377 19.05 25.76 13.19
N GLY A 378 19.31 26.03 11.91
CA GLY A 378 18.68 27.13 11.19
C GLY A 378 19.32 28.48 11.48
N LEU A 379 18.87 29.51 10.75
CA LEU A 379 19.38 30.87 10.85
C LEU A 379 18.93 31.61 12.12
N ASP A 380 17.73 31.30 12.61
CA ASP A 380 17.06 32.02 13.67
C ASP A 380 16.67 31.10 14.85
N LEU A 381 16.62 31.69 16.06
CA LEU A 381 16.19 30.97 17.25
C LEU A 381 14.71 30.54 17.13
N LEU A 382 14.44 29.31 17.53
CA LEU A 382 13.12 28.68 17.51
C LEU A 382 12.58 28.46 18.92
N ASN A 383 11.27 28.57 19.05
CA ASN A 383 10.52 27.98 20.16
C ASN A 383 10.42 26.45 19.95
N ASP A 384 10.05 25.70 20.97
CA ASP A 384 9.91 24.24 20.91
C ASP A 384 8.90 23.77 19.84
N ASP A 385 7.99 24.65 19.44
CA ASP A 385 6.97 24.42 18.41
C ASP A 385 7.42 24.78 16.98
N GLY A 386 8.69 25.12 16.80
CA GLY A 386 9.28 25.51 15.53
C GLY A 386 8.94 26.93 15.05
N THR A 387 8.24 27.73 15.84
CA THR A 387 8.00 29.15 15.55
C THR A 387 9.23 29.96 15.90
N LEU A 388 9.41 31.12 15.22
CA LEU A 388 10.56 32.00 15.46
C LEU A 388 10.50 32.66 16.83
N GLN A 389 11.63 32.76 17.50
CA GLN A 389 11.80 33.66 18.63
C GLN A 389 12.11 35.09 18.12
N LEU A 390 11.40 36.06 18.67
CA LEU A 390 11.50 37.47 18.24
C LEU A 390 12.14 38.31 19.33
N ASP A 391 12.92 39.33 18.93
CA ASP A 391 13.46 40.33 19.79
C ASP A 391 12.36 41.34 20.25
N GLY A 392 12.72 42.30 21.10
CA GLY A 392 11.80 43.32 21.57
C GLY A 392 11.25 44.26 20.49
N SER A 393 11.77 44.21 19.28
CA SER A 393 11.34 44.95 18.09
C SER A 393 10.53 44.10 17.11
N GLY A 394 10.36 42.80 17.39
CA GLY A 394 9.64 41.85 16.54
C GLY A 394 10.49 41.25 15.40
N ASN A 395 11.80 41.34 15.44
CA ASN A 395 12.67 40.70 14.46
C ASN A 395 13.12 39.32 14.93
N PRO A 396 13.33 38.35 14.02
CA PRO A 396 13.95 37.08 14.37
C PRO A 396 15.33 37.24 15.04
N ILE A 397 15.61 36.43 16.02
CA ILE A 397 16.89 36.45 16.74
C ILE A 397 17.84 35.44 16.07
N PRO A 398 19.00 35.87 15.54
CA PRO A 398 19.95 34.96 14.91
C PRO A 398 20.45 33.86 15.86
N THR A 399 20.57 32.64 15.36
CA THR A 399 21.04 31.47 16.11
C THR A 399 22.55 31.58 16.42
N TYR A 400 23.33 32.12 15.51
CA TYR A 400 24.78 32.23 15.59
C TYR A 400 25.29 33.47 14.85
N THR A 401 26.52 33.82 15.13
CA THR A 401 27.24 34.96 14.52
C THR A 401 28.29 34.44 13.52
N GLN A 402 28.73 35.31 12.63
CA GLN A 402 29.82 35.01 11.68
C GLN A 402 31.11 34.58 12.41
N ASN A 403 31.44 35.17 13.57
CA ASN A 403 32.60 34.74 14.34
C ASN A 403 32.49 33.29 14.83
N GLN A 404 31.29 32.89 15.26
CA GLN A 404 31.08 31.50 15.68
C GLN A 404 31.25 30.51 14.51
N VAL A 405 30.81 30.88 13.28
CA VAL A 405 31.06 30.05 12.09
C VAL A 405 32.58 29.82 11.89
N GLN A 406 33.40 30.86 12.11
CA GLN A 406 34.85 30.76 11.99
C GLN A 406 35.47 29.88 13.09
N GLU A 407 34.98 29.98 14.31
CA GLU A 407 35.42 29.15 15.43
C GLU A 407 35.08 27.65 15.19
N PHE A 408 33.88 27.36 14.67
CA PHE A 408 33.51 26.01 14.25
C PHE A 408 34.37 25.52 13.06
N ALA A 409 34.66 26.38 12.08
CA ALA A 409 35.53 26.05 10.96
C ALA A 409 36.95 25.66 11.44
N ALA A 410 37.47 26.35 12.44
CA ALA A 410 38.76 26.02 13.06
C ALA A 410 38.71 24.66 13.77
N ALA A 411 37.58 24.30 14.43
CA ALA A 411 37.40 23.01 15.06
C ALA A 411 37.37 21.83 14.08
N TYR A 412 36.99 22.08 12.83
CA TYR A 412 36.88 21.04 11.77
C TYR A 412 38.07 20.93 10.86
N THR A 413 39.22 21.47 11.25
CA THR A 413 40.49 21.41 10.47
C THR A 413 41.23 20.09 10.68
N GLY A 414 42.12 19.73 9.71
CA GLY A 414 43.05 18.63 9.82
C GLY A 414 42.56 17.29 9.27
N TRP A 415 41.34 17.21 8.75
CA TRP A 415 40.73 15.99 8.26
C TRP A 415 41.09 15.68 6.80
N THR A 416 41.41 14.40 6.50
CA THR A 416 41.75 13.93 5.16
C THR A 416 41.27 12.50 4.94
N TYR A 417 41.34 11.97 3.72
CA TYR A 417 41.04 10.58 3.44
C TYR A 417 41.94 9.63 4.25
N ALA A 418 41.39 8.58 4.80
CA ALA A 418 42.12 7.48 5.37
C ALA A 418 43.00 6.79 4.31
N THR A 419 44.06 6.07 4.76
CA THR A 419 44.78 5.14 3.91
C THR A 419 43.90 3.96 3.48
N ALA A 420 44.33 3.16 2.50
CA ALA A 420 43.60 1.97 2.08
C ALA A 420 43.34 0.98 3.22
N SER A 421 44.13 0.99 4.29
CA SER A 421 43.93 0.19 5.51
C SER A 421 43.15 0.91 6.61
N GLY A 422 42.60 2.09 6.36
CA GLY A 422 41.84 2.88 7.32
C GLY A 422 42.67 3.74 8.29
N GLY A 423 43.98 3.80 8.13
CA GLY A 423 44.86 4.55 9.02
C GLY A 423 45.17 5.97 8.57
N VAL A 424 45.88 6.74 9.43
CA VAL A 424 46.35 8.10 9.14
C VAL A 424 47.47 8.07 8.09
N PRO A 425 47.38 8.88 7.01
CA PRO A 425 48.40 8.94 5.97
C PRO A 425 49.66 9.65 6.45
N SER A 426 50.79 9.33 5.82
CA SER A 426 52.08 9.99 6.10
C SER A 426 52.24 11.36 5.45
N LYS A 427 51.27 11.76 4.61
CA LYS A 427 51.25 13.06 3.92
C LYS A 427 49.85 13.66 3.96
N TYR A 428 49.80 14.97 4.07
CA TYR A 428 48.57 15.76 3.97
C TYR A 428 48.67 16.73 2.77
N PRO A 429 47.64 16.86 1.96
CA PRO A 429 46.46 15.96 1.87
C PRO A 429 46.89 14.55 1.41
N ASN A 430 46.06 13.54 1.80
CA ASN A 430 46.23 12.19 1.29
C ASN A 430 45.95 12.14 -0.22
N GLY A 431 46.93 11.76 -1.03
CA GLY A 431 46.80 11.65 -2.48
C GLY A 431 46.08 10.38 -2.95
N THR A 432 45.80 9.41 -2.04
CA THR A 432 45.11 8.16 -2.36
C THR A 432 43.85 8.10 -1.52
N ALA A 433 42.69 8.38 -2.14
CA ALA A 433 41.44 8.40 -1.47
C ALA A 433 40.95 7.00 -1.06
N ASN A 434 40.58 6.83 0.20
CA ASN A 434 39.75 5.72 0.66
C ASN A 434 38.29 6.21 0.83
N TYR A 435 37.44 5.85 -0.09
CA TYR A 435 36.04 6.27 -0.13
C TYR A 435 35.10 5.39 0.74
N LEU A 436 35.60 4.29 1.29
CA LEU A 436 34.85 3.30 2.06
C LEU A 436 35.20 3.32 3.56
N ALA A 437 35.84 4.37 4.03
CA ALA A 437 36.16 4.55 5.42
C ALA A 437 35.97 6.02 5.83
N PRO A 438 35.69 6.32 7.09
CA PRO A 438 35.61 7.69 7.56
C PRO A 438 36.94 8.42 7.33
N MET A 439 36.87 9.74 7.22
CA MET A 439 38.03 10.61 7.24
C MET A 439 38.83 10.40 8.52
N VAL A 440 40.12 10.74 8.47
CA VAL A 440 41.04 10.65 9.61
C VAL A 440 41.72 11.99 9.82
N ALA A 441 42.06 12.28 11.09
CA ALA A 441 42.73 13.51 11.45
C ALA A 441 44.25 13.41 11.27
N VAL A 442 44.85 14.44 10.72
CA VAL A 442 46.29 14.70 10.71
C VAL A 442 46.57 15.88 11.65
N GLU A 443 46.95 15.59 12.89
CA GLU A 443 47.01 16.55 13.98
C GLU A 443 47.94 17.75 13.71
N SER A 444 48.97 17.56 12.87
CA SER A 444 49.88 18.67 12.45
C SER A 444 49.16 19.77 11.65
N GLU A 445 48.03 19.42 11.06
CA GLU A 445 47.22 20.30 10.20
C GLU A 445 45.97 20.82 10.92
N HIS A 446 45.70 20.36 12.15
CA HIS A 446 44.62 20.82 12.99
C HIS A 446 44.95 22.15 13.69
N ASP A 447 43.95 23.01 13.83
CA ASP A 447 44.00 24.25 14.61
C ASP A 447 43.83 23.92 16.10
N THR A 448 44.90 24.07 16.85
CA THR A 448 44.90 23.79 18.30
C THR A 448 44.67 25.04 19.16
N THR A 449 44.23 26.16 18.58
CA THR A 449 43.84 27.34 19.37
C THR A 449 42.58 27.12 20.17
N SER A 450 42.34 27.88 21.22
CA SER A 450 41.07 27.88 21.94
C SER A 450 39.95 28.43 21.05
N LYS A 451 38.74 27.83 21.08
CA LYS A 451 37.63 28.23 20.25
C LYS A 451 36.39 28.55 21.12
N THR A 452 35.72 29.65 20.80
CA THR A 452 34.50 30.08 21.54
C THR A 452 33.26 29.78 20.67
N LEU A 453 32.50 28.78 21.05
CA LEU A 453 31.35 28.24 20.30
C LEU A 453 30.03 28.93 20.75
N LEU A 454 28.90 28.26 20.45
CA LEU A 454 27.56 28.72 20.82
C LEU A 454 27.42 28.85 22.34
N ASN A 455 26.61 29.82 22.78
CA ASN A 455 26.32 30.08 24.19
C ASN A 455 27.59 30.35 25.05
N GLY A 456 28.69 30.78 24.42
CA GLY A 456 29.94 31.07 25.10
C GLY A 456 30.72 29.86 25.58
N THR A 457 30.39 28.66 25.09
CA THR A 457 31.13 27.41 25.37
C THR A 457 32.53 27.53 24.77
N VAL A 458 33.56 27.20 25.55
CA VAL A 458 34.96 27.30 25.12
C VAL A 458 35.57 25.92 25.01
N LEU A 459 36.04 25.58 23.81
CA LEU A 459 36.98 24.48 23.62
C LEU A 459 38.38 24.94 23.99
N PRO A 460 39.07 24.27 24.94
CA PRO A 460 40.37 24.70 25.37
C PRO A 460 41.44 24.48 24.30
N GLY A 461 42.43 25.33 24.25
CA GLY A 461 43.56 25.16 23.33
C GLY A 461 44.36 23.89 23.63
N GLY A 462 44.92 23.28 22.57
CA GLY A 462 45.79 22.10 22.65
C GLY A 462 45.02 20.75 22.52
N GLN A 463 43.74 20.79 22.22
CA GLN A 463 42.95 19.59 21.91
C GLN A 463 43.33 18.97 20.57
N THR A 464 43.08 17.68 20.41
CA THR A 464 43.16 16.96 19.13
C THR A 464 41.96 17.32 18.23
N ALA A 465 42.10 17.03 16.95
CA ALA A 465 41.02 17.26 15.96
C ALA A 465 39.76 16.47 16.32
N GLU A 466 39.91 15.26 16.87
CA GLU A 466 38.76 14.45 17.32
C GLU A 466 38.06 15.04 18.56
N GLU A 467 38.83 15.51 19.54
CA GLU A 467 38.27 16.16 20.74
C GLU A 467 37.53 17.46 20.37
N ASP A 468 38.06 18.24 19.45
CA ASP A 468 37.41 19.45 18.96
C ASP A 468 36.15 19.14 18.13
N LEU A 469 36.18 18.11 17.25
CA LEU A 469 35.00 17.65 16.52
C LEU A 469 33.89 17.23 17.48
N GLN A 470 34.21 16.37 18.44
CA GLN A 470 33.23 15.89 19.44
C GLN A 470 32.69 17.03 20.29
N GLY A 471 33.54 17.94 20.74
CA GLY A 471 33.12 19.12 21.51
C GLY A 471 32.22 20.07 20.72
N ALA A 472 32.56 20.32 19.45
CA ALA A 472 31.77 21.16 18.56
C ALA A 472 30.41 20.53 18.23
N LEU A 473 30.35 19.23 17.91
CA LEU A 473 29.11 18.51 17.66
C LEU A 473 28.24 18.42 18.92
N THR A 474 28.82 18.19 20.09
CA THR A 474 28.09 18.21 21.37
C THR A 474 27.46 19.61 21.61
N ASN A 475 28.22 20.67 21.38
CA ASN A 475 27.72 22.04 21.54
C ASN A 475 26.51 22.36 20.63
N ILE A 476 26.55 21.87 19.39
CA ILE A 476 25.40 21.94 18.47
C ILE A 476 24.27 21.06 18.96
N PHE A 477 24.53 19.78 19.25
CA PHE A 477 23.52 18.81 19.65
C PHE A 477 22.72 19.24 20.89
N ASP A 478 23.38 19.86 21.85
CA ASP A 478 22.76 20.35 23.07
C ASP A 478 21.97 21.64 22.88
N HIS A 479 22.11 22.30 21.72
CA HIS A 479 21.39 23.55 21.45
C HIS A 479 19.88 23.33 21.36
N PRO A 480 19.04 24.20 21.98
CA PRO A 480 17.57 24.02 21.97
C PRO A 480 16.93 23.93 20.58
N ASN A 481 17.48 24.63 19.59
CA ASN A 481 16.94 24.64 18.23
C ASN A 481 16.96 23.29 17.51
N VAL A 482 17.88 22.37 17.87
CA VAL A 482 18.03 21.10 17.12
C VAL A 482 16.74 20.29 17.11
N GLY A 483 16.08 20.17 18.26
CA GLY A 483 14.80 19.45 18.36
C GLY A 483 13.75 19.99 17.37
N PRO A 484 13.28 21.23 17.52
CA PRO A 484 12.24 21.77 16.64
C PRO A 484 12.66 21.87 15.17
N PHE A 485 13.92 22.16 14.88
CA PHE A 485 14.42 22.29 13.51
C PHE A 485 14.43 20.97 12.77
N VAL A 486 15.05 19.94 13.35
CA VAL A 486 15.19 18.62 12.73
C VAL A 486 13.85 17.89 12.70
N CYS A 487 13.09 17.93 13.80
CA CYS A 487 11.79 17.24 13.86
C CYS A 487 10.80 17.81 12.84
N LYS A 488 10.78 19.14 12.63
CA LYS A 488 9.94 19.76 11.60
C LYS A 488 10.28 19.22 10.21
N GLN A 489 11.56 19.15 9.85
CA GLN A 489 12.00 18.61 8.55
C GLN A 489 11.64 17.12 8.40
N LEU A 490 11.88 16.31 9.43
CA LEU A 490 11.48 14.89 9.40
C LEU A 490 9.97 14.70 9.22
N ILE A 491 9.15 15.52 9.88
CA ILE A 491 7.69 15.49 9.68
C ILE A 491 7.35 15.88 8.24
N GLN A 492 8.02 16.88 7.68
CA GLN A 492 7.79 17.34 6.30
C GLN A 492 8.14 16.25 5.28
N HIS A 493 9.23 15.53 5.47
CA HIS A 493 9.60 14.44 4.58
C HIS A 493 8.75 13.17 4.74
N LEU A 494 8.22 12.89 5.93
CA LEU A 494 7.53 11.63 6.19
C LEU A 494 6.00 11.74 6.14
N VAL A 495 5.41 12.86 6.57
CA VAL A 495 3.97 12.93 6.87
C VAL A 495 3.25 14.08 6.18
N THR A 496 3.66 15.33 6.41
CA THR A 496 2.91 16.50 5.92
C THR A 496 3.83 17.69 5.67
N SER A 497 3.64 18.40 4.56
CA SER A 497 4.41 19.59 4.19
C SER A 497 4.32 20.70 5.23
N THR A 498 3.17 20.86 5.88
CA THR A 498 2.86 21.97 6.76
C THR A 498 2.41 21.46 8.13
N PRO A 499 3.33 20.91 8.95
CA PRO A 499 2.98 20.44 10.29
C PRO A 499 2.52 21.61 11.18
N SER A 500 1.51 21.36 12.02
CA SER A 500 1.11 22.37 13.00
C SER A 500 2.23 22.61 14.02
N PRO A 501 2.32 23.84 14.60
CA PRO A 501 3.24 24.08 15.70
C PRO A 501 3.08 23.10 16.87
N ALA A 502 1.85 22.69 17.15
CA ALA A 502 1.58 21.72 18.20
C ALA A 502 2.18 20.32 17.89
N TYR A 503 2.16 19.89 16.64
CA TYR A 503 2.79 18.64 16.21
C TYR A 503 4.31 18.75 16.39
N VAL A 504 4.93 19.80 15.88
CA VAL A 504 6.37 20.03 16.04
C VAL A 504 6.77 20.03 17.51
N ALA A 505 5.99 20.71 18.39
CA ALA A 505 6.27 20.74 19.82
C ALA A 505 6.24 19.35 20.48
N ARG A 506 5.26 18.52 20.14
CA ARG A 506 5.18 17.15 20.68
C ARG A 506 6.40 16.31 20.28
N ILE A 507 6.82 16.38 19.02
CA ILE A 507 7.97 15.60 18.54
C ILE A 507 9.29 16.18 19.08
N SER A 508 9.43 17.51 19.18
CA SER A 508 10.57 18.17 19.81
C SER A 508 10.75 17.75 21.28
N ALA A 509 9.64 17.59 22.00
CA ALA A 509 9.68 17.09 23.38
C ALA A 509 10.21 15.65 23.46
N VAL A 510 9.83 14.76 22.52
CA VAL A 510 10.37 13.39 22.41
C VAL A 510 11.86 13.41 22.04
N PHE A 511 12.26 14.30 21.11
CA PHE A 511 13.67 14.50 20.77
C PHE A 511 14.49 14.95 21.99
N ALA A 512 13.95 15.87 22.76
CA ALA A 512 14.63 16.35 23.99
C ALA A 512 14.76 15.26 25.06
N ASN A 513 13.77 14.37 25.15
CA ASN A 513 13.77 13.26 26.11
C ASN A 513 12.78 12.17 25.64
N ASN A 514 13.30 10.99 25.33
CA ASN A 514 12.51 9.83 24.91
C ASN A 514 11.67 9.17 26.03
N GLY A 515 11.56 9.80 27.21
CA GLY A 515 10.92 9.23 28.42
C GLY A 515 11.87 8.48 29.34
N ASN A 516 13.09 8.17 28.89
CA ASN A 516 14.15 7.50 29.67
C ASN A 516 15.37 8.39 29.91
N GLY A 517 15.27 9.69 29.65
CA GLY A 517 16.36 10.64 29.83
C GLY A 517 17.35 10.70 28.66
N VAL A 518 17.03 10.14 27.51
CA VAL A 518 17.88 10.15 26.33
C VAL A 518 17.38 11.21 25.35
N ARG A 519 18.28 12.15 24.99
CA ARG A 519 18.08 13.14 23.93
C ARG A 519 18.47 12.54 22.56
N GLY A 520 17.72 12.87 21.51
CA GLY A 520 18.05 12.51 20.14
C GLY A 520 17.87 11.02 19.80
N ASP A 521 17.07 10.28 20.56
CA ASP A 521 16.72 8.88 20.26
C ASP A 521 15.82 8.82 19.01
N MET A 522 16.41 8.45 17.88
CA MET A 522 15.70 8.46 16.59
C MET A 522 14.61 7.39 16.49
N GLN A 523 14.72 6.25 17.19
CA GLN A 523 13.59 5.29 17.23
C GLN A 523 12.36 5.91 17.89
N ALA A 524 12.57 6.59 19.02
CA ALA A 524 11.49 7.28 19.72
C ALA A 524 10.91 8.42 18.89
N VAL A 525 11.75 9.21 18.23
CA VAL A 525 11.34 10.34 17.37
C VAL A 525 10.53 9.84 16.18
N ILE A 526 11.02 8.85 15.41
CA ILE A 526 10.33 8.33 14.23
C ILE A 526 9.00 7.68 14.61
N ARG A 527 8.97 6.90 15.70
CA ARG A 527 7.72 6.35 16.23
C ARG A 527 6.72 7.44 16.56
N ALA A 528 7.16 8.46 17.29
CA ALA A 528 6.30 9.57 17.68
C ALA A 528 5.76 10.35 16.48
N ILE A 529 6.58 10.55 15.43
CA ILE A 529 6.13 11.15 14.17
C ILE A 529 5.00 10.33 13.55
N LEU A 530 5.20 9.03 13.38
CA LEU A 530 4.26 8.17 12.66
C LEU A 530 2.97 7.88 13.44
N GLU A 531 3.02 7.89 14.77
CA GLU A 531 1.87 7.61 15.64
C GLU A 531 1.16 8.87 16.15
N ASP A 532 1.67 10.05 15.83
CA ASP A 532 1.06 11.31 16.28
C ASP A 532 -0.39 11.44 15.80
N THR A 533 -1.22 12.08 16.62
CA THR A 533 -2.65 12.28 16.32
C THR A 533 -2.87 13.06 15.02
N GLU A 534 -1.95 13.97 14.65
CA GLU A 534 -2.04 14.71 13.40
C GLU A 534 -1.64 13.83 12.20
N ALA A 535 -0.63 12.97 12.34
CA ALA A 535 -0.29 12.00 11.31
C ALA A 535 -1.41 10.98 11.05
N ARG A 536 -2.19 10.64 12.09
CA ARG A 536 -3.29 9.67 12.03
C ARG A 536 -4.67 10.32 11.79
N ALA A 537 -4.75 11.67 11.70
CA ALA A 537 -6.03 12.37 11.57
C ALA A 537 -6.85 11.91 10.34
N GLY A 538 -6.21 11.71 9.19
CA GLY A 538 -6.87 11.22 7.99
C GLY A 538 -7.28 9.73 8.01
N ASP A 539 -6.93 8.98 9.05
CA ASP A 539 -7.32 7.56 9.15
C ASP A 539 -8.84 7.38 9.28
N THR A 540 -9.51 8.35 9.89
CA THR A 540 -10.96 8.32 10.14
C THR A 540 -11.71 9.49 9.50
N ASP A 541 -11.00 10.45 8.94
CA ASP A 541 -11.58 11.62 8.29
C ASP A 541 -11.12 11.69 6.81
N PRO A 542 -11.95 11.22 5.87
CA PRO A 542 -11.61 11.24 4.45
C PRO A 542 -11.56 12.67 3.87
N THR A 543 -11.97 13.68 4.65
CA THR A 543 -11.90 15.10 4.25
C THR A 543 -10.64 15.81 4.80
N TYR A 544 -9.77 15.07 5.51
CA TYR A 544 -8.53 15.60 6.03
C TYR A 544 -7.62 16.09 4.89
N GLU A 545 -7.26 17.37 4.93
CA GLU A 545 -6.46 18.05 3.89
C GLU A 545 -4.95 18.07 4.19
N GLY A 546 -4.51 17.51 5.31
CA GLY A 546 -3.08 17.39 5.63
C GLY A 546 -2.41 16.33 4.77
N GLY A 547 -1.12 16.54 4.48
CA GLY A 547 -0.32 15.63 3.67
C GLY A 547 0.83 16.35 2.99
N HIS A 548 1.51 15.68 2.05
CA HIS A 548 2.51 16.32 1.21
C HIS A 548 2.46 15.80 -0.24
N LEU A 549 2.97 16.60 -1.17
CA LEU A 549 3.08 16.19 -2.57
C LEU A 549 4.05 15.01 -2.66
N ARG A 550 3.63 13.88 -3.28
CA ARG A 550 4.57 12.81 -3.56
C ARG A 550 5.63 13.30 -4.55
N GLU A 551 6.84 13.34 -4.07
CA GLU A 551 8.02 13.57 -4.89
C GLU A 551 8.08 12.56 -6.04
N PRO A 552 8.70 12.88 -7.16
CA PRO A 552 8.76 11.98 -8.31
C PRO A 552 9.25 10.57 -8.00
N MET A 553 10.30 10.42 -7.18
CA MET A 553 10.80 9.10 -6.78
C MET A 553 9.77 8.35 -5.93
N LEU A 554 9.13 9.02 -4.97
CA LEU A 554 8.07 8.42 -4.14
C LEU A 554 6.82 8.09 -4.95
N TRP A 555 6.43 8.93 -5.92
CA TRP A 555 5.32 8.67 -6.82
C TRP A 555 5.55 7.41 -7.66
N MET A 556 6.78 7.24 -8.19
CA MET A 556 7.14 6.06 -8.99
C MET A 556 7.19 4.79 -8.16
N THR A 557 7.86 4.83 -7.00
CA THR A 557 8.01 3.66 -6.13
C THR A 557 6.68 3.21 -5.54
N ASN A 558 5.83 4.14 -5.11
CA ASN A 558 4.49 3.86 -4.61
C ASN A 558 3.68 3.09 -5.66
N PHE A 559 3.67 3.58 -6.90
CA PHE A 559 2.96 2.91 -7.98
C PHE A 559 3.50 1.51 -8.28
N LEU A 560 4.83 1.40 -8.48
CA LEU A 560 5.46 0.12 -8.82
C LEU A 560 5.26 -0.93 -7.72
N ARG A 561 5.37 -0.54 -6.46
CA ARG A 561 5.13 -1.44 -5.31
C ARG A 561 3.66 -1.81 -5.18
N GLY A 562 2.76 -0.87 -5.45
CA GLY A 562 1.32 -1.06 -5.31
C GLY A 562 0.73 -2.08 -6.28
N VAL A 563 1.10 -2.01 -7.57
CA VAL A 563 0.61 -2.95 -8.60
C VAL A 563 1.52 -4.16 -8.81
N GLY A 564 2.78 -4.09 -8.32
CA GLY A 564 3.81 -5.07 -8.65
C GLY A 564 4.42 -4.86 -10.03
N PHE A 565 5.66 -5.27 -10.20
CA PHE A 565 6.40 -5.13 -11.45
C PHE A 565 7.35 -6.30 -11.66
N THR A 566 7.82 -6.46 -12.90
CA THR A 566 8.91 -7.38 -13.25
C THR A 566 10.04 -6.58 -13.89
N ASN A 567 11.25 -6.68 -13.34
CA ASN A 567 12.44 -6.15 -14.00
C ASN A 567 12.80 -7.08 -15.18
N THR A 568 12.82 -6.54 -16.39
CA THR A 568 13.10 -7.26 -17.65
C THR A 568 14.44 -6.85 -18.26
N ASP A 569 15.24 -6.04 -17.55
CA ASP A 569 16.59 -5.72 -17.98
C ASP A 569 17.47 -6.97 -18.06
N ALA A 570 18.21 -7.13 -19.13
CA ALA A 570 19.02 -8.32 -19.38
C ALA A 570 20.10 -8.55 -18.32
N ASN A 571 20.53 -7.50 -17.64
CA ASN A 571 21.55 -7.52 -16.57
C ASN A 571 20.92 -7.33 -15.17
N GLY A 572 19.58 -7.20 -15.08
CA GLY A 572 18.87 -6.92 -13.83
C GLY A 572 18.96 -5.47 -13.34
N SER A 573 19.38 -4.52 -14.19
CA SER A 573 19.56 -3.12 -13.81
C SER A 573 18.23 -2.39 -13.56
N TYR A 574 18.21 -1.56 -12.53
CA TYR A 574 17.09 -0.64 -12.21
C TYR A 574 17.37 0.80 -12.68
N PHE A 575 18.52 1.06 -13.28
CA PHE A 575 19.00 2.40 -13.64
C PHE A 575 18.03 3.19 -14.53
N SER A 576 17.25 2.53 -15.39
CA SER A 576 16.30 3.23 -16.27
C SER A 576 15.30 4.10 -15.50
N LEU A 577 14.97 3.75 -14.23
CA LEU A 577 14.09 4.54 -13.37
C LEU A 577 14.69 5.91 -13.04
N SER A 578 16.02 6.01 -12.88
CA SER A 578 16.71 7.29 -12.67
C SER A 578 16.51 8.27 -13.83
N ASN A 579 16.43 7.77 -15.06
CA ASN A 579 16.17 8.63 -16.21
C ASN A 579 14.73 9.19 -16.20
N TYR A 580 13.76 8.38 -15.77
CA TYR A 580 12.38 8.83 -15.66
C TYR A 580 12.19 9.82 -14.51
N SER A 581 12.77 9.58 -13.35
CA SER A 581 12.70 10.51 -12.21
C SER A 581 13.44 11.83 -12.49
N ASN A 582 14.61 11.76 -13.15
CA ASN A 582 15.38 12.95 -13.56
C ASN A 582 14.57 13.87 -14.50
N ASN A 583 13.75 13.32 -15.38
CA ASN A 583 12.84 14.10 -16.22
C ASN A 583 11.76 14.83 -15.41
N LEU A 584 11.55 14.43 -14.16
CA LEU A 584 10.62 15.04 -13.22
C LEU A 584 11.32 15.91 -12.16
N ASN A 585 12.59 16.30 -12.43
CA ASN A 585 13.46 17.15 -11.62
C ASN A 585 14.01 16.50 -10.34
N GLU A 586 13.99 15.17 -10.23
CA GLU A 586 14.50 14.48 -9.07
C GLU A 586 15.26 13.21 -9.47
N ARG A 587 16.38 12.92 -8.79
CA ARG A 587 17.21 11.73 -9.08
C ARG A 587 18.01 11.34 -7.83
N PRO A 588 18.16 10.04 -7.51
CA PRO A 588 18.86 9.62 -6.30
C PRO A 588 20.23 10.27 -6.15
N TYR A 589 20.49 10.92 -5.02
CA TYR A 589 21.76 11.58 -4.70
C TYR A 589 22.30 12.53 -5.77
N ARG A 590 21.43 13.17 -6.54
CA ARG A 590 21.86 14.13 -7.57
C ARG A 590 21.21 15.50 -7.40
N ALA A 591 21.24 15.97 -6.16
CA ALA A 591 20.80 17.31 -5.83
C ALA A 591 21.64 18.37 -6.53
N GLY A 592 21.00 19.41 -7.07
CA GLY A 592 21.66 20.50 -7.77
C GLY A 592 22.33 21.52 -6.84
N ALA A 593 22.03 21.50 -5.54
CA ALA A 593 22.56 22.41 -4.53
C ALA A 593 22.49 21.76 -3.15
N VAL A 594 23.14 22.39 -2.16
CA VAL A 594 23.06 21.99 -0.76
C VAL A 594 21.64 22.13 -0.16
N PHE A 595 20.74 22.82 -0.85
CA PHE A 595 19.30 22.89 -0.53
C PHE A 595 18.50 21.68 -1.04
N ASN A 596 19.14 20.62 -1.46
CA ASN A 596 18.54 19.46 -2.09
C ASN A 596 17.86 19.81 -3.43
N PHE A 597 16.74 19.18 -3.73
CA PHE A 597 15.94 19.42 -4.94
C PHE A 597 15.00 20.62 -4.76
N PHE A 598 14.75 21.04 -3.52
CA PHE A 598 13.88 22.16 -3.13
C PHE A 598 14.33 22.78 -1.80
N PRO A 599 14.23 24.11 -1.62
CA PRO A 599 14.60 24.72 -0.35
C PRO A 599 13.57 24.41 0.75
N PRO A 600 14.00 24.07 1.98
CA PRO A 600 13.08 23.73 3.08
C PRO A 600 12.05 24.82 3.44
N SER A 601 12.34 26.07 3.05
CA SER A 601 11.49 27.23 3.31
C SER A 601 10.57 27.62 2.16
N TYR A 602 10.49 26.82 1.08
CA TYR A 602 9.65 27.16 -0.07
C TYR A 602 8.18 27.29 0.32
N VAL A 603 7.57 28.37 -0.14
CA VAL A 603 6.14 28.66 0.07
C VAL A 603 5.43 28.61 -1.28
N ILE A 604 4.32 27.86 -1.34
CA ILE A 604 3.53 27.76 -2.57
C ILE A 604 3.09 29.17 -3.01
N PRO A 605 3.39 29.59 -4.27
CA PRO A 605 3.06 30.91 -4.77
C PRO A 605 1.57 31.28 -4.61
N GLY A 606 1.30 32.44 -4.01
CA GLY A 606 -0.05 32.92 -3.77
C GLY A 606 -0.72 32.38 -2.49
N THR A 607 0.00 31.60 -1.69
CA THR A 607 -0.44 31.08 -0.39
C THR A 607 0.53 31.46 0.73
N THR A 608 0.22 31.02 1.96
CA THR A 608 1.12 31.11 3.12
C THR A 608 1.64 29.71 3.53
N LEU A 609 1.38 28.69 2.70
CA LEU A 609 1.72 27.29 3.01
C LEU A 609 3.18 27.03 2.67
N ASN A 610 3.96 26.64 3.67
CA ASN A 610 5.30 26.10 3.47
C ASN A 610 5.17 24.63 3.02
N ALA A 611 5.48 24.36 1.77
CA ALA A 611 5.42 23.03 1.17
C ALA A 611 6.59 22.86 0.20
N PRO A 612 7.77 22.46 0.75
CA PRO A 612 9.05 22.47 0.03
C PRO A 612 9.02 21.71 -1.29
N GLU A 613 8.49 20.52 -1.31
CA GLU A 613 8.45 19.60 -2.43
C GLU A 613 7.59 20.10 -3.63
N PHE A 614 6.73 21.10 -3.41
CA PHE A 614 5.99 21.73 -4.51
C PHE A 614 6.87 22.53 -5.47
N ASP A 615 8.11 22.87 -5.09
CA ASP A 615 9.06 23.50 -5.99
C ASP A 615 9.46 22.61 -7.20
N LEU A 616 9.31 21.28 -7.05
CA LEU A 616 9.47 20.32 -8.16
C LEU A 616 8.37 20.40 -9.22
N GLU A 617 7.18 20.92 -8.85
CA GLU A 617 6.03 20.97 -9.74
C GLU A 617 6.03 22.25 -10.60
N ASN A 618 6.08 22.03 -11.90
CA ASN A 618 5.89 23.07 -12.91
C ASN A 618 5.11 22.48 -14.10
N THR A 619 4.78 23.30 -15.08
CA THR A 619 4.01 22.86 -16.25
C THR A 619 4.69 21.70 -16.99
N ALA A 620 6.01 21.71 -17.08
CA ALA A 620 6.75 20.65 -17.77
C ALA A 620 6.72 19.33 -16.97
N SER A 621 7.02 19.38 -15.66
CA SER A 621 6.98 18.19 -14.82
C SER A 621 5.58 17.57 -14.74
N ALA A 622 4.52 18.39 -14.71
CA ALA A 622 3.13 17.93 -14.74
C ALA A 622 2.80 17.15 -16.03
N ILE A 623 3.21 17.66 -17.20
CA ILE A 623 3.00 16.98 -18.48
C ILE A 623 3.84 15.69 -18.58
N LEU A 624 5.09 15.75 -18.12
CA LEU A 624 6.00 14.59 -18.13
C LEU A 624 5.49 13.49 -17.19
N ARG A 625 4.91 13.83 -16.04
CA ARG A 625 4.29 12.88 -15.12
C ARG A 625 3.10 12.16 -15.78
N LEU A 626 2.23 12.88 -16.50
CA LEU A 626 1.14 12.26 -17.29
C LEU A 626 1.68 11.33 -18.38
N SER A 627 2.72 11.75 -19.09
CA SER A 627 3.38 10.92 -20.11
C SER A 627 4.03 9.68 -19.54
N LEU A 628 4.65 9.80 -18.36
CA LEU A 628 5.22 8.65 -17.65
C LEU A 628 4.13 7.69 -17.17
N ALA A 629 3.01 8.20 -16.64
CA ALA A 629 1.86 7.39 -16.25
C ALA A 629 1.32 6.58 -17.45
N ASP A 630 1.14 7.20 -18.62
CA ASP A 630 0.75 6.48 -19.84
C ASP A 630 1.77 5.40 -20.22
N SER A 631 3.06 5.71 -20.08
CA SER A 631 4.12 4.77 -20.41
C SER A 631 4.16 3.57 -19.44
N LEU A 632 3.91 3.78 -18.15
CA LEU A 632 3.84 2.75 -17.13
C LEU A 632 2.66 1.80 -17.38
N VAL A 633 1.44 2.33 -17.49
CA VAL A 633 0.23 1.47 -17.62
C VAL A 633 0.16 0.74 -18.97
N ASN A 634 0.87 1.21 -19.99
CA ASN A 634 0.93 0.59 -21.31
C ASN A 634 2.23 -0.19 -21.58
N ASN A 635 3.07 -0.40 -20.56
CA ASN A 635 4.36 -1.11 -20.68
C ASN A 635 5.26 -0.54 -21.79
N LYS A 636 5.34 0.80 -21.89
CA LYS A 636 6.22 1.50 -22.83
C LYS A 636 7.53 1.95 -22.19
N ILE A 637 7.75 1.60 -20.90
CA ILE A 637 8.98 1.88 -20.19
C ILE A 637 10.04 0.83 -20.48
N THR A 638 11.31 1.25 -20.51
CA THR A 638 12.43 0.34 -20.71
C THR A 638 12.70 -0.46 -19.43
N SER A 639 13.03 -1.72 -19.58
CA SER A 639 13.50 -2.62 -18.51
C SER A 639 12.46 -3.04 -17.46
N PHE A 640 11.22 -2.60 -17.57
CA PHE A 640 10.16 -2.98 -16.61
C PHE A 640 8.87 -3.35 -17.33
N THR A 641 8.15 -4.32 -16.76
CA THR A 641 6.79 -4.64 -17.16
C THR A 641 5.86 -4.70 -15.95
N ILE A 642 4.62 -4.26 -16.15
CA ILE A 642 3.55 -4.25 -15.16
C ILE A 642 2.41 -5.08 -15.71
N ASP A 643 1.95 -6.08 -14.94
CA ASP A 643 0.86 -6.94 -15.40
C ASP A 643 -0.51 -6.31 -15.09
N LEU A 644 -1.04 -5.57 -16.07
CA LEU A 644 -2.42 -5.05 -16.10
C LEU A 644 -3.27 -5.78 -17.15
N SER A 645 -2.98 -7.06 -17.40
CA SER A 645 -3.73 -7.92 -18.31
C SER A 645 -5.05 -8.39 -17.71
N ALA A 646 -5.90 -9.00 -18.51
CA ALA A 646 -7.14 -9.62 -18.04
C ALA A 646 -6.91 -10.81 -17.09
N THR A 647 -5.71 -11.38 -17.05
CA THR A 647 -5.33 -12.49 -16.18
C THR A 647 -4.60 -12.06 -14.91
N SER A 648 -4.22 -10.79 -14.79
CA SER A 648 -3.68 -10.22 -13.55
C SER A 648 -4.70 -10.26 -12.42
N ALA A 649 -4.27 -10.05 -11.17
CA ALA A 649 -5.18 -9.98 -10.02
C ALA A 649 -6.26 -8.90 -10.21
N LEU A 650 -5.87 -7.69 -10.65
CA LEU A 650 -6.82 -6.62 -11.00
C LEU A 650 -7.70 -7.00 -12.18
N GLY A 651 -7.18 -7.71 -13.18
CA GLY A 651 -7.95 -8.19 -14.31
C GLY A 651 -9.00 -9.22 -13.94
N GLN A 652 -8.69 -10.13 -13.02
CA GLN A 652 -9.64 -11.10 -12.50
C GLN A 652 -10.76 -10.41 -11.71
N LEU A 653 -10.42 -9.41 -10.89
CA LEU A 653 -11.41 -8.58 -10.20
C LEU A 653 -12.30 -7.83 -11.21
N ALA A 654 -11.71 -7.17 -12.22
CA ALA A 654 -12.47 -6.45 -13.25
C ALA A 654 -13.42 -7.35 -14.05
N ALA A 655 -13.01 -8.60 -14.31
CA ALA A 655 -13.85 -9.59 -14.98
C ALA A 655 -15.02 -10.07 -14.10
N ALA A 656 -14.83 -10.14 -12.79
CA ALA A 656 -15.88 -10.49 -11.82
C ALA A 656 -16.79 -9.28 -11.53
N SER A 657 -16.20 -8.14 -11.22
CA SER A 657 -16.86 -6.89 -10.90
C SER A 657 -15.91 -5.70 -11.14
N PRO A 658 -16.17 -4.82 -12.12
CA PRO A 658 -15.40 -3.60 -12.29
C PRO A 658 -15.37 -2.71 -11.03
N ASP A 659 -16.44 -2.73 -10.23
CA ASP A 659 -16.54 -2.01 -8.96
C ASP A 659 -15.46 -2.47 -7.97
N GLN A 660 -15.32 -3.77 -7.74
CA GLN A 660 -14.30 -4.35 -6.85
C GLN A 660 -12.88 -4.03 -7.32
N MET A 661 -12.65 -4.00 -8.64
CA MET A 661 -11.33 -3.61 -9.16
C MET A 661 -11.03 -2.13 -8.86
N VAL A 662 -12.00 -1.24 -9.00
CA VAL A 662 -11.83 0.19 -8.65
C VAL A 662 -11.65 0.37 -7.14
N ASP A 663 -12.38 -0.37 -6.31
CA ASP A 663 -12.25 -0.35 -4.85
C ASP A 663 -10.88 -0.87 -4.40
N MET A 664 -10.34 -1.91 -5.07
CA MET A 664 -8.99 -2.39 -4.82
C MET A 664 -7.92 -1.34 -5.17
N LEU A 665 -8.07 -0.61 -6.28
CA LEU A 665 -7.19 0.52 -6.59
C LEU A 665 -7.31 1.63 -5.53
N GLY A 666 -8.52 1.90 -5.04
CA GLY A 666 -8.78 2.79 -3.93
C GLY A 666 -8.06 2.36 -2.64
N THR A 667 -8.11 1.07 -2.32
CA THR A 667 -7.43 0.48 -1.17
C THR A 667 -5.92 0.67 -1.23
N ILE A 668 -5.30 0.42 -2.37
CA ILE A 668 -3.84 0.48 -2.53
C ILE A 668 -3.35 1.93 -2.60
N PHE A 669 -4.01 2.79 -3.37
CA PHE A 669 -3.48 4.10 -3.77
C PHE A 669 -4.16 5.30 -3.11
N MET A 670 -5.32 5.09 -2.47
CA MET A 670 -6.13 6.14 -1.84
C MET A 670 -6.60 5.72 -0.44
N HIS A 671 -5.84 4.88 0.22
CA HIS A 671 -6.03 4.47 1.61
C HIS A 671 -7.43 3.89 1.89
N GLY A 672 -8.11 3.33 0.87
CA GLY A 672 -9.51 2.89 0.97
C GLY A 672 -10.52 4.04 1.06
N GLN A 673 -10.11 5.26 0.79
CA GLN A 673 -10.93 6.49 0.92
C GLN A 673 -11.11 7.22 -0.42
N MET A 674 -11.20 6.48 -1.53
CA MET A 674 -11.45 7.09 -2.84
C MET A 674 -12.75 7.91 -2.81
N PRO A 675 -12.75 9.20 -3.23
CA PRO A 675 -13.97 10.01 -3.28
C PRO A 675 -15.04 9.38 -4.19
N THR A 676 -16.30 9.46 -3.77
CA THR A 676 -17.44 8.81 -4.46
C THR A 676 -17.62 9.34 -5.89
N ASP A 677 -17.41 10.63 -6.12
CA ASP A 677 -17.45 11.24 -7.44
C ASP A 677 -16.33 10.69 -8.33
N MET A 678 -15.10 10.64 -7.85
CA MET A 678 -13.97 10.05 -8.56
C MET A 678 -14.24 8.58 -8.93
N ARG A 679 -14.74 7.78 -7.98
CA ARG A 679 -15.11 6.38 -8.21
C ARG A 679 -16.15 6.28 -9.33
N THR A 680 -17.18 7.12 -9.29
CA THR A 680 -18.26 7.15 -10.28
C THR A 680 -17.75 7.49 -11.67
N GLU A 681 -16.88 8.49 -11.78
CA GLU A 681 -16.27 8.90 -13.07
C GLU A 681 -15.36 7.81 -13.64
N ILE A 682 -14.57 7.12 -12.79
CA ILE A 682 -13.72 5.99 -13.22
C ILE A 682 -14.62 4.87 -13.78
N LEU A 683 -15.67 4.46 -13.06
CA LEU A 683 -16.58 3.41 -13.50
C LEU A 683 -17.30 3.78 -14.81
N SER A 684 -17.69 5.04 -14.96
CA SER A 684 -18.24 5.56 -16.20
C SER A 684 -17.25 5.47 -17.37
N ALA A 685 -15.99 5.88 -17.13
CA ALA A 685 -14.95 5.89 -18.15
C ALA A 685 -14.56 4.48 -18.63
N ILE A 686 -14.65 3.47 -17.77
CA ILE A 686 -14.30 2.07 -18.13
C ILE A 686 -15.50 1.27 -18.63
N SER A 687 -16.70 1.82 -18.60
CA SER A 687 -17.93 1.13 -19.03
C SER A 687 -17.85 0.71 -20.50
N GLY A 688 -18.16 -0.56 -20.77
CA GLY A 688 -18.14 -1.12 -22.14
C GLY A 688 -16.75 -1.43 -22.70
N LEU A 689 -15.67 -1.18 -21.96
CA LEU A 689 -14.31 -1.56 -22.35
C LEU A 689 -14.05 -3.05 -22.08
N GLY A 690 -13.11 -3.66 -22.80
CA GLY A 690 -12.63 -5.01 -22.48
C GLY A 690 -11.80 -5.01 -21.19
N THR A 691 -11.80 -6.13 -20.45
CA THR A 691 -11.22 -6.27 -19.10
C THR A 691 -9.83 -5.67 -18.93
N ALA A 692 -8.86 -6.02 -19.79
CA ALA A 692 -7.51 -5.45 -19.70
C ALA A 692 -7.47 -3.94 -19.94
N GLN A 693 -8.38 -3.41 -20.73
CA GLN A 693 -8.48 -1.97 -20.99
C GLN A 693 -9.15 -1.26 -19.81
N GLN A 694 -10.14 -1.90 -19.15
CA GLN A 694 -10.73 -1.40 -17.91
C GLN A 694 -9.66 -1.19 -16.84
N VAL A 695 -8.81 -2.21 -16.60
CA VAL A 695 -7.73 -2.12 -15.61
C VAL A 695 -6.75 -0.98 -15.93
N ARG A 696 -6.29 -0.88 -17.19
CA ARG A 696 -5.33 0.17 -17.59
C ARG A 696 -5.91 1.57 -17.44
N VAL A 697 -7.14 1.78 -17.93
CA VAL A 697 -7.78 3.10 -17.87
C VAL A 697 -8.07 3.50 -16.43
N ALA A 698 -8.63 2.60 -15.61
CA ALA A 698 -8.85 2.87 -14.19
C ALA A 698 -7.54 3.20 -13.45
N THR A 699 -6.50 2.39 -13.65
CA THR A 699 -5.17 2.63 -13.06
C THR A 699 -4.60 3.98 -13.50
N PHE A 700 -4.67 4.30 -14.79
CA PHE A 700 -4.20 5.59 -15.32
C PHE A 700 -4.93 6.78 -14.66
N LEU A 701 -6.26 6.72 -14.57
CA LEU A 701 -7.05 7.79 -13.96
C LEU A 701 -6.71 7.97 -12.47
N VAL A 702 -6.49 6.86 -11.75
CA VAL A 702 -6.07 6.91 -10.34
C VAL A 702 -4.73 7.60 -10.20
N ILE A 703 -3.67 7.12 -10.87
CA ILE A 703 -2.29 7.61 -10.65
C ILE A 703 -2.02 8.99 -11.24
N THR A 704 -2.92 9.50 -12.09
CA THR A 704 -2.84 10.87 -12.63
C THR A 704 -3.71 11.87 -11.88
N SER A 705 -4.52 11.41 -10.93
CA SER A 705 -5.38 12.27 -10.13
C SER A 705 -4.59 13.15 -9.15
N SER A 706 -5.18 14.26 -8.73
CA SER A 706 -4.63 15.12 -7.68
C SER A 706 -4.58 14.39 -6.34
N GLN A 707 -5.55 13.53 -6.06
CA GLN A 707 -5.64 12.74 -4.84
C GLN A 707 -4.47 11.73 -4.72
N TYR A 708 -4.02 11.14 -5.81
CA TYR A 708 -2.83 10.28 -5.78
C TYR A 708 -1.54 11.08 -5.72
N LYS A 709 -1.49 12.29 -6.29
CA LYS A 709 -0.27 13.14 -6.25
C LYS A 709 0.06 13.62 -4.86
N VAL A 710 -0.93 13.81 -4.02
CA VAL A 710 -0.76 14.21 -2.61
C VAL A 710 -0.92 12.98 -1.72
N MET A 711 0.04 12.76 -0.86
CA MET A 711 -0.02 11.77 0.20
C MET A 711 -0.81 12.39 1.36
N HIS A 712 -2.04 11.96 1.54
CA HIS A 712 -2.93 12.49 2.59
C HIS A 712 -2.77 11.76 3.92
#